data_88efb6ce76574d0ae6bdab7514380b82
#
_entry.id   88efb6ce76574d0ae6bdab7514380b82
#
_cell.length_a   1.000
_cell.length_b   1.000
_cell.length_c   1.000
_cell.angle_alpha   90.00
_cell.angle_beta   90.00
_cell.angle_gamma   90.00
#
_symmetry.space_group_name_H-M   'P 1'
#
loop_
_entity.id
_entity.type
_entity.pdbx_description
1 polymer ?
#
loop_
_entity_poly.entity_id
_entity_poly.type
_entity_poly.pdbx_seq_one_letter_code
_entity_poly.pdbx_strand_id
1 'polypeptide(L)'
;MKRNWPIAAFSIFAGLMMAPAAAISQTCVGGVRVEGMVLDPDGAAIAGAAVDAGGVKTTTDAKGHYVLPCVTAATAQLTAEASGFRQETIGIKKSNDGTERLDFHLTLARVNTDVQVGGNDAVNLDSDNGMGTHTLTQKQIQQLADDPDDFKRELQVLAAANGGAPGEARITVDGFENASALPPKSSIARIVTAPDMFSAEYDDPPYRGGRVEIFTKPGADSIHGALFYTDSDGSFNATDAFSTVPTPAGKRRYGFELSGPIVKAKSDYSLALEKRDIDEFNVVNAIGLDANANEVALHQTVAAPQRLWIGSARLDFQMTKSDVFTLSFSANTNDLSNQGIGGLTTEEAGFDSTVSEYDLRATNTQTISANLLHETRVGWTWKDTAQSPLSTAPSLQVSGFFVGGGNTAQQLNSRERDLEVDDDFLYSHGRQTWKIGAQSLGVFVHDLDPNTFNGAYTFGGGEAPVLDANNEPTGQTTTISGLEQYRRALLGLPGGTPTTYQLTTGTALVPLTQWQLALYAQDTLKVSSRLTLSGGLRYALQTTPSSFANFAPRAGIAWALDKHAKTVVHLHAGLFSSVVPASMMTEAYRLNGTRQQELMIYSPSYDTPLTPTDQSLAVSTVRALPPTLAEVPSFQSGAGIEHDFPHHWHAQANVYYAEAWNDYRSRNINAPMVASGIGNGNPTEALKAPRPLAPNENIFQYEATGHLSGDVVFLGLDQHSYRRFNFFLGYLFFNLTNDTPQNAGFVQSAYSNRGETARPDWEARNRLFFFGTLNLPRKVELSSQFDAQSGQPYDITTGTDDNGDGVFNDRPAYASAAGPDVYSTPFGLLTPNATNGDVPRNLGTMPTLVHLDMNLSRAWKLGHGAENARTLMLNARAANLLNHTNVSAVGSVLGSPTFTQPLAAEEARRVELGIRYSF
;
A
#
# COMPACT_ATOMS: atom_id res chain seq x y z
N MET A 1 37.91 -2.49 0.10
CA MET A 1 38.75 -1.51 0.81
C MET A 1 38.17 -1.32 2.22
N LYS A 2 38.96 -1.62 3.24
CA LYS A 2 38.55 -1.50 4.63
C LYS A 2 38.40 -0.01 5.02
N ARG A 3 37.23 0.44 5.44
CA ARG A 3 37.07 1.75 6.07
C ARG A 3 36.70 1.54 7.54
N ASN A 4 37.62 1.93 8.42
CA ASN A 4 37.46 1.97 9.86
C ASN A 4 36.58 3.17 10.22
N TRP A 5 35.54 2.96 11.00
CA TRP A 5 34.79 4.00 11.70
C TRP A 5 35.30 4.12 13.13
N PRO A 6 35.50 5.33 13.68
CA PRO A 6 35.81 5.52 15.09
C PRO A 6 34.51 5.60 15.91
N ILE A 7 34.41 4.76 16.92
CA ILE A 7 33.45 4.86 18.02
C ILE A 7 33.85 6.06 18.88
N ALA A 8 33.01 7.10 18.93
CA ALA A 8 33.16 8.20 19.90
C ALA A 8 32.13 8.01 21.01
N ALA A 9 32.61 7.77 22.21
CA ALA A 9 31.84 7.65 23.43
C ALA A 9 31.21 8.99 23.83
N PHE A 10 29.91 8.98 24.15
CA PHE A 10 29.25 10.06 24.90
C PHE A 10 29.10 9.66 26.37
N SER A 11 30.00 10.18 27.19
CA SER A 11 29.81 10.31 28.64
C SER A 11 29.77 11.80 28.96
N ILE A 12 28.81 12.25 29.75
CA ILE A 12 28.65 13.51 30.51
C ILE A 12 27.13 13.83 30.52
N PHE A 13 26.39 13.88 31.64
CA PHE A 13 26.49 14.71 32.82
C PHE A 13 25.50 14.24 33.88
N ALA A 14 25.96 14.02 35.08
CA ALA A 14 25.16 13.96 36.29
C ALA A 14 25.33 15.29 37.07
N GLY A 15 24.22 15.76 37.61
CA GLY A 15 24.21 16.63 38.74
C GLY A 15 23.73 18.06 38.51
N LEU A 16 22.52 18.41 38.95
CA LEU A 16 22.28 19.61 39.77
C LEU A 16 20.93 19.52 40.54
N MET A 17 21.06 19.47 41.81
CA MET A 17 20.31 19.91 43.00
C MET A 17 18.85 20.37 42.90
N MET A 18 18.08 19.75 43.82
CA MET A 18 16.75 20.17 44.30
C MET A 18 16.77 21.44 45.11
N ALA A 19 15.75 22.28 44.88
CA ALA A 19 15.26 23.23 45.88
C ALA A 19 13.75 23.12 46.03
N PRO A 20 13.14 23.11 47.20
CA PRO A 20 11.69 22.94 47.36
C PRO A 20 10.98 24.29 47.14
N ALA A 21 9.97 24.24 46.23
CA ALA A 21 9.04 25.36 46.06
C ALA A 21 7.90 25.28 47.07
N ALA A 22 7.74 26.34 47.85
CA ALA A 22 6.66 26.54 48.80
C ALA A 22 5.32 26.68 48.09
N ALA A 23 4.31 25.90 48.52
CA ALA A 23 2.93 25.97 48.05
C ALA A 23 2.28 27.29 48.48
N ILE A 24 1.94 28.14 47.52
CA ILE A 24 1.08 29.33 47.73
C ILE A 24 -0.39 28.83 47.58
N SER A 25 -1.14 28.90 48.67
CA SER A 25 -2.57 28.68 48.70
C SER A 25 -3.29 29.78 47.87
N GLN A 26 -3.76 29.42 46.68
CA GLN A 26 -4.67 30.30 45.93
C GLN A 26 -6.10 30.16 46.46
N THR A 27 -6.67 31.25 46.93
CA THR A 27 -8.09 31.36 47.27
C THR A 27 -8.91 31.36 45.99
N CYS A 28 -9.82 30.34 45.84
CA CYS A 28 -10.73 30.22 44.69
C CYS A 28 -11.86 31.24 44.81
N VAL A 29 -11.82 32.32 44.03
CA VAL A 29 -12.85 33.35 44.03
C VAL A 29 -13.82 33.08 42.89
N GLY A 30 -15.05 32.66 43.23
CA GLY A 30 -16.12 32.39 42.24
C GLY A 30 -16.12 31.00 41.61
N GLY A 31 -15.37 30.01 42.14
CA GLY A 31 -15.33 28.63 41.71
C GLY A 31 -15.51 27.63 42.85
N VAL A 32 -15.53 26.37 42.54
CA VAL A 32 -15.64 25.24 43.49
C VAL A 32 -14.33 24.44 43.43
N ARG A 33 -13.81 24.06 44.59
CA ARG A 33 -12.73 23.09 44.70
C ARG A 33 -13.35 21.69 44.49
N VAL A 34 -12.80 20.92 43.55
CA VAL A 34 -13.24 19.54 43.30
C VAL A 34 -12.10 18.58 43.66
N GLU A 35 -12.43 17.56 44.45
CA GLU A 35 -11.50 16.48 44.77
C GLU A 35 -12.21 15.14 44.75
N GLY A 36 -11.47 14.05 44.53
CA GLY A 36 -12.04 12.72 44.50
C GLY A 36 -11.01 11.66 44.15
N MET A 37 -11.48 10.48 43.89
CA MET A 37 -10.66 9.34 43.48
C MET A 37 -11.07 8.88 42.09
N VAL A 38 -10.09 8.37 41.34
CA VAL A 38 -10.34 7.63 40.11
C VAL A 38 -10.03 6.17 40.42
N LEU A 39 -11.04 5.35 40.27
CA LEU A 39 -11.05 3.92 40.62
C LEU A 39 -11.33 3.09 39.38
N ASP A 40 -10.82 1.88 39.35
CA ASP A 40 -11.17 0.88 38.36
C ASP A 40 -12.51 0.19 38.69
N PRO A 41 -13.02 -0.75 37.86
CA PRO A 41 -14.27 -1.45 38.11
C PRO A 41 -14.26 -2.30 39.40
N ASP A 42 -13.09 -2.69 39.90
CA ASP A 42 -12.92 -3.45 41.12
C ASP A 42 -12.70 -2.56 42.35
N GLY A 43 -12.68 -1.22 42.16
CA GLY A 43 -12.47 -0.26 43.25
C GLY A 43 -11.00 -0.03 43.59
N ALA A 44 -10.04 -0.52 42.75
CA ALA A 44 -8.64 -0.20 42.93
C ALA A 44 -8.31 1.19 42.37
N ALA A 45 -7.37 1.89 43.00
CA ALA A 45 -7.01 3.23 42.66
C ALA A 45 -6.20 3.31 41.36
N ILE A 46 -6.61 4.16 40.41
CA ILE A 46 -5.88 4.41 39.16
C ILE A 46 -4.96 5.60 39.35
N ALA A 47 -3.65 5.34 39.37
CA ALA A 47 -2.63 6.40 39.43
C ALA A 47 -2.35 6.99 38.04
N GLY A 48 -2.11 8.32 37.96
CA GLY A 48 -1.78 8.97 36.67
C GLY A 48 -2.97 9.22 35.75
N ALA A 49 -4.21 8.92 36.17
CA ALA A 49 -5.41 9.26 35.41
C ALA A 49 -5.53 10.77 35.24
N ALA A 50 -5.76 11.24 34.02
CA ALA A 50 -6.01 12.65 33.72
C ALA A 50 -7.42 13.05 34.11
N VAL A 51 -7.60 14.12 34.85
CA VAL A 51 -8.91 14.68 35.22
C VAL A 51 -9.00 16.13 34.72
N ASP A 52 -10.01 16.41 33.89
CA ASP A 52 -10.23 17.69 33.22
C ASP A 52 -11.60 18.29 33.59
N ALA A 53 -11.57 19.55 33.94
CA ALA A 53 -12.76 20.37 34.20
C ALA A 53 -12.77 21.61 33.29
N GLY A 54 -13.06 21.43 31.99
CA GLY A 54 -13.16 22.54 31.05
C GLY A 54 -11.88 23.38 30.89
N GLY A 55 -10.71 22.72 30.86
CA GLY A 55 -9.41 23.33 30.69
C GLY A 55 -8.59 23.46 31.98
N VAL A 56 -9.14 23.12 33.16
CA VAL A 56 -8.36 22.95 34.38
C VAL A 56 -8.07 21.46 34.53
N LYS A 57 -6.79 21.07 34.30
CA LYS A 57 -6.34 19.68 34.29
C LYS A 57 -5.54 19.33 35.53
N THR A 58 -5.66 18.11 36.02
CA THR A 58 -4.81 17.51 37.05
C THR A 58 -4.62 16.02 36.72
N THR A 59 -3.68 15.35 37.39
CA THR A 59 -3.53 13.90 37.32
C THR A 59 -3.65 13.30 38.71
N THR A 60 -4.15 12.05 38.79
CA THR A 60 -4.26 11.35 40.06
C THR A 60 -2.89 10.99 40.63
N ASP A 61 -2.76 11.03 41.95
CA ASP A 61 -1.57 10.56 42.67
C ASP A 61 -1.50 9.02 42.74
N ALA A 62 -0.45 8.48 43.36
CA ALA A 62 -0.25 7.03 43.50
C ALA A 62 -1.38 6.30 44.23
N LYS A 63 -2.33 7.02 44.84
CA LYS A 63 -3.50 6.49 45.51
C LYS A 63 -4.79 6.76 44.73
N GLY A 64 -4.70 7.19 43.51
CA GLY A 64 -5.82 7.53 42.66
C GLY A 64 -6.54 8.82 43.04
N HIS A 65 -6.01 9.63 43.96
CA HIS A 65 -6.64 10.84 44.45
C HIS A 65 -6.26 12.03 43.55
N TYR A 66 -7.24 12.87 43.19
CA TYR A 66 -7.05 14.09 42.42
C TYR A 66 -7.63 15.31 43.12
N VAL A 67 -7.08 16.48 42.85
CA VAL A 67 -7.56 17.77 43.34
C VAL A 67 -7.51 18.80 42.23
N LEU A 68 -8.63 19.43 41.96
CA LEU A 68 -8.76 20.61 41.13
C LEU A 68 -9.03 21.81 42.04
N PRO A 69 -8.04 22.69 42.23
CA PRO A 69 -8.11 23.72 43.27
C PRO A 69 -9.20 24.76 43.02
N CYS A 70 -9.59 24.98 41.77
CA CYS A 70 -10.62 25.96 41.45
C CYS A 70 -11.25 25.64 40.05
N VAL A 71 -12.50 25.27 40.04
CA VAL A 71 -13.30 25.02 38.82
C VAL A 71 -14.37 26.08 38.74
N THR A 72 -14.40 26.88 37.68
CA THR A 72 -15.35 27.99 37.53
C THR A 72 -16.78 27.54 37.26
N ALA A 73 -17.75 28.34 37.67
CA ALA A 73 -19.20 28.03 37.55
C ALA A 73 -19.69 27.84 36.09
N ALA A 74 -18.87 28.12 35.10
CA ALA A 74 -19.20 27.89 33.68
C ALA A 74 -18.94 26.43 33.25
N THR A 75 -18.19 25.66 34.06
CA THR A 75 -17.81 24.25 33.76
C THR A 75 -18.86 23.34 34.43
N ALA A 76 -19.72 22.72 33.65
CA ALA A 76 -20.78 21.85 34.15
C ALA A 76 -20.39 20.36 34.25
N GLN A 77 -19.21 19.99 33.72
CA GLN A 77 -18.78 18.59 33.57
C GLN A 77 -17.30 18.42 33.96
N LEU A 78 -17.03 17.30 34.58
CA LEU A 78 -15.69 16.82 34.93
C LEU A 78 -15.48 15.48 34.23
N THR A 79 -14.33 15.34 33.58
CA THR A 79 -13.99 14.17 32.79
C THR A 79 -12.73 13.52 33.35
N ALA A 80 -12.76 12.21 33.52
CA ALA A 80 -11.57 11.42 33.88
C ALA A 80 -11.22 10.43 32.78
N GLU A 81 -9.92 10.31 32.50
CA GLU A 81 -9.37 9.43 31.47
C GLU A 81 -8.09 8.77 31.98
N ALA A 82 -7.93 7.49 31.68
CA ALA A 82 -6.71 6.74 31.97
C ALA A 82 -6.45 5.73 30.85
N SER A 83 -5.18 5.44 30.57
CA SER A 83 -4.79 4.44 29.58
C SER A 83 -5.41 3.08 29.92
N GLY A 84 -6.08 2.46 28.95
CA GLY A 84 -6.79 1.19 29.15
C GLY A 84 -8.20 1.32 29.78
N PHE A 85 -8.68 2.54 30.03
CA PHE A 85 -10.01 2.77 30.61
C PHE A 85 -10.86 3.69 29.74
N ARG A 86 -12.17 3.45 29.76
CA ARG A 86 -13.15 4.32 29.10
C ARG A 86 -13.22 5.66 29.83
N GLN A 87 -13.17 6.76 29.07
CA GLN A 87 -13.40 8.09 29.60
C GLN A 87 -14.79 8.18 30.25
N GLU A 88 -14.84 8.69 31.47
CA GLU A 88 -16.09 8.92 32.18
C GLU A 88 -16.29 10.43 32.43
N THR A 89 -17.52 10.89 32.27
CA THR A 89 -17.88 12.30 32.49
C THR A 89 -18.98 12.41 33.54
N ILE A 90 -18.70 13.19 34.59
CA ILE A 90 -19.61 13.42 35.72
C ILE A 90 -19.99 14.90 35.78
N GLY A 91 -21.27 15.19 36.00
CA GLY A 91 -21.76 16.56 36.18
C GLY A 91 -21.40 17.14 37.53
N ILE A 92 -20.85 18.36 37.57
CA ILE A 92 -20.56 19.11 38.77
C ILE A 92 -21.84 19.75 39.28
N LYS A 93 -22.25 19.43 40.55
CA LYS A 93 -23.40 20.07 41.21
C LYS A 93 -22.86 21.22 42.06
N LYS A 94 -23.54 22.38 42.00
CA LYS A 94 -23.15 23.49 42.86
C LYS A 94 -23.30 23.10 44.35
N SER A 95 -22.20 22.98 45.07
CA SER A 95 -22.17 22.84 46.52
C SER A 95 -22.07 24.22 47.17
N ASN A 96 -22.81 24.44 48.25
CA ASN A 96 -22.73 25.69 49.01
C ASN A 96 -21.49 25.77 49.91
N ASP A 97 -20.72 24.67 50.05
CA ASP A 97 -19.57 24.59 50.96
C ASP A 97 -18.19 24.79 50.31
N GLY A 98 -18.17 25.17 49.02
CA GLY A 98 -16.92 25.50 48.32
C GLY A 98 -16.00 24.33 47.94
N THR A 99 -16.33 23.09 48.37
CA THR A 99 -15.59 21.87 47.99
C THR A 99 -16.59 20.77 47.61
N GLU A 100 -16.40 20.14 46.44
CA GLU A 100 -17.22 19.02 45.97
C GLU A 100 -16.32 17.79 45.86
N ARG A 101 -16.80 16.63 46.33
CA ARG A 101 -16.12 15.36 46.18
C ARG A 101 -16.84 14.52 45.14
N LEU A 102 -16.10 14.14 44.06
CA LEU A 102 -16.58 13.34 42.97
C LEU A 102 -15.60 12.20 42.69
N ASP A 103 -16.05 10.97 42.87
CA ASP A 103 -15.26 9.78 42.60
C ASP A 103 -15.66 9.21 41.23
N PHE A 104 -14.66 8.83 40.41
CA PHE A 104 -14.86 8.17 39.13
C PHE A 104 -14.67 6.66 39.30
N HIS A 105 -15.49 5.88 38.61
CA HIS A 105 -15.33 4.44 38.44
C HIS A 105 -15.13 4.12 36.97
N LEU A 106 -13.93 4.25 36.49
CA LEU A 106 -13.63 4.02 35.07
C LEU A 106 -13.86 2.54 34.74
N THR A 107 -14.64 2.30 33.70
CA THR A 107 -14.77 0.98 33.09
C THR A 107 -13.61 0.78 32.11
N LEU A 108 -13.20 -0.48 31.90
CA LEU A 108 -12.17 -0.78 30.91
C LEU A 108 -12.54 -0.20 29.55
N ALA A 109 -11.60 0.51 28.94
CA ALA A 109 -11.72 0.79 27.53
C ALA A 109 -11.69 -0.58 26.84
N ARG A 110 -12.77 -0.94 26.16
CA ARG A 110 -12.65 -1.92 25.08
C ARG A 110 -11.64 -1.31 24.12
N VAL A 111 -10.65 -2.06 23.68
CA VAL A 111 -9.57 -1.60 22.78
C VAL A 111 -10.14 -0.98 21.48
N ASN A 112 -11.43 -1.00 21.28
CA ASN A 112 -12.17 -0.44 20.16
C ASN A 112 -13.29 0.52 20.56
N THR A 113 -13.35 1.03 21.77
CA THR A 113 -14.43 1.95 22.16
C THR A 113 -13.99 3.38 21.96
N ASP A 114 -14.75 4.09 21.12
CA ASP A 114 -14.81 5.54 20.99
C ASP A 114 -13.77 6.27 21.84
N VAL A 115 -12.54 6.36 21.35
CA VAL A 115 -11.80 7.58 21.58
C VAL A 115 -12.65 8.61 20.84
N GLN A 116 -13.60 9.23 21.54
CA GLN A 116 -14.01 10.55 21.11
C GLN A 116 -12.69 11.31 21.07
N VAL A 117 -12.21 11.55 19.86
CA VAL A 117 -11.31 12.65 19.59
C VAL A 117 -12.15 13.87 19.95
N GLY A 118 -12.26 14.12 21.25
CA GLY A 118 -12.67 15.41 21.76
C GLY A 118 -11.65 16.35 21.14
N GLY A 119 -12.10 17.27 20.31
CA GLY A 119 -11.28 18.28 19.70
C GLY A 119 -10.57 19.14 20.75
N ASN A 120 -9.56 18.56 21.36
CA ASN A 120 -8.56 19.23 22.13
C ASN A 120 -7.27 19.12 21.36
N ASP A 121 -7.07 20.09 20.53
CA ASP A 121 -5.96 20.42 19.67
C ASP A 121 -4.65 20.71 20.44
N ALA A 122 -4.31 19.93 21.42
CA ALA A 122 -2.97 19.96 21.99
C ALA A 122 -2.13 19.00 21.15
N VAL A 123 -1.12 19.54 20.47
CA VAL A 123 -0.04 18.76 19.87
C VAL A 123 0.38 17.68 20.86
N ASN A 124 0.23 16.43 20.45
CA ASN A 124 0.32 15.34 21.38
C ASN A 124 1.78 14.94 21.56
N LEU A 125 2.25 14.95 22.82
CA LEU A 125 3.57 14.43 23.19
C LEU A 125 3.57 12.91 23.41
N ASP A 126 2.46 12.23 23.12
CA ASP A 126 2.40 10.78 23.23
C ASP A 126 3.15 10.13 22.07
N SER A 127 3.89 9.07 22.38
CA SER A 127 4.71 8.35 21.43
C SER A 127 3.90 7.62 20.34
N ASP A 128 2.61 7.40 20.57
CA ASP A 128 1.75 6.67 19.65
C ASP A 128 1.21 7.54 18.49
N ASN A 129 1.38 8.86 18.61
CA ASN A 129 1.08 9.80 17.53
C ASN A 129 2.40 10.29 16.93
N GLY A 130 2.82 9.65 15.87
CA GLY A 130 3.99 10.05 15.09
C GLY A 130 3.73 11.28 14.24
N MET A 131 4.79 11.76 13.58
CA MET A 131 4.71 12.84 12.61
C MET A 131 3.73 12.47 11.48
N GLY A 132 2.68 13.24 11.28
CA GLY A 132 1.71 13.04 10.22
C GLY A 132 0.57 12.06 10.54
N THR A 133 0.45 11.60 11.78
CA THR A 133 -0.67 10.73 12.19
C THR A 133 -2.01 11.42 12.01
N HIS A 134 -2.92 10.77 11.32
CA HIS A 134 -4.27 11.28 11.11
C HIS A 134 -5.32 10.22 11.44
N THR A 135 -6.33 10.59 12.23
CA THR A 135 -7.42 9.69 12.59
C THR A 135 -8.72 10.11 11.90
N LEU A 136 -9.27 9.22 11.09
CA LEU A 136 -10.56 9.39 10.45
C LEU A 136 -11.68 8.85 11.36
N THR A 137 -12.63 9.71 11.66
CA THR A 137 -13.85 9.35 12.39
C THR A 137 -14.83 8.63 11.47
N GLN A 138 -15.78 7.90 12.03
CA GLN A 138 -16.84 7.23 11.26
C GLN A 138 -17.55 8.16 10.27
N LYS A 139 -17.78 9.41 10.65
CA LYS A 139 -18.40 10.40 9.78
C LYS A 139 -17.54 10.71 8.55
N GLN A 140 -16.25 10.86 8.72
CA GLN A 140 -15.30 11.09 7.63
C GLN A 140 -15.16 9.84 6.74
N ILE A 141 -15.12 8.65 7.35
CA ILE A 141 -15.05 7.37 6.61
C ILE A 141 -16.28 7.20 5.69
N GLN A 142 -17.48 7.57 6.14
CA GLN A 142 -18.69 7.50 5.31
C GLN A 142 -18.61 8.39 4.06
N GLN A 143 -17.76 9.41 4.06
CA GLN A 143 -17.59 10.35 2.95
C GLN A 143 -16.55 9.89 1.92
N LEU A 144 -15.70 8.94 2.30
CA LEU A 144 -14.75 8.29 1.39
C LEU A 144 -15.50 7.48 0.32
N ALA A 145 -14.77 7.04 -0.67
CA ALA A 145 -15.29 6.24 -1.76
C ALA A 145 -16.04 4.99 -1.28
N ASP A 146 -17.08 4.64 -2.00
CA ASP A 146 -17.78 3.37 -1.84
C ASP A 146 -17.19 2.28 -2.73
N ASP A 147 -16.53 2.66 -3.82
CA ASP A 147 -15.75 1.78 -4.67
C ASP A 147 -14.52 1.24 -3.93
N PRO A 148 -14.19 -0.05 -4.00
CA PRO A 148 -13.09 -0.64 -3.23
C PRO A 148 -11.72 -0.10 -3.65
N ASP A 149 -11.51 0.09 -4.94
CA ASP A 149 -10.23 0.57 -5.46
C ASP A 149 -10.02 2.05 -5.16
N ASP A 150 -11.06 2.86 -5.37
CA ASP A 150 -11.07 4.25 -4.94
C ASP A 150 -10.86 4.39 -3.44
N PHE A 151 -11.56 3.58 -2.62
CA PHE A 151 -11.43 3.60 -1.16
C PHE A 151 -10.01 3.25 -0.73
N LYS A 152 -9.43 2.20 -1.31
CA LYS A 152 -8.04 1.80 -1.05
C LYS A 152 -7.07 2.91 -1.45
N ARG A 153 -7.24 3.48 -2.64
CA ARG A 153 -6.43 4.62 -3.13
C ARG A 153 -6.48 5.80 -2.17
N GLU A 154 -7.69 6.17 -1.70
CA GLU A 154 -7.89 7.27 -0.74
C GLU A 154 -7.13 7.04 0.56
N LEU A 155 -7.16 5.82 1.11
CA LEU A 155 -6.42 5.45 2.32
C LEU A 155 -4.91 5.49 2.11
N GLN A 156 -4.43 5.01 0.98
CA GLN A 156 -3.01 5.02 0.62
C GLN A 156 -2.46 6.45 0.44
N VAL A 157 -3.27 7.36 -0.11
CA VAL A 157 -2.92 8.79 -0.18
C VAL A 157 -2.67 9.37 1.21
N LEU A 158 -3.57 9.08 2.15
CA LEU A 158 -3.45 9.56 3.54
C LEU A 158 -2.27 8.92 4.27
N ALA A 159 -1.98 7.65 4.02
CA ALA A 159 -0.85 6.96 4.64
C ALA A 159 0.52 7.52 4.19
N ALA A 160 0.60 8.06 2.99
CA ALA A 160 1.84 8.63 2.44
C ALA A 160 2.35 9.87 3.20
N ALA A 161 1.56 10.46 4.12
CA ALA A 161 1.97 11.59 4.95
C ALA A 161 3.25 11.34 5.77
N ASN A 162 3.62 10.08 6.02
CA ASN A 162 4.89 9.69 6.65
C ASN A 162 6.07 9.56 5.66
N GLY A 163 5.92 10.03 4.43
CA GLY A 163 6.97 9.97 3.43
C GLY A 163 7.04 8.64 2.68
N GLY A 164 5.99 7.83 2.74
CA GLY A 164 5.94 6.53 2.10
C GLY A 164 5.60 6.57 0.60
N ALA A 165 5.99 5.52 -0.12
CA ALA A 165 5.68 5.33 -1.53
C ALA A 165 4.15 5.30 -1.75
N PRO A 166 3.63 6.05 -2.71
CA PRO A 166 2.20 6.00 -3.02
C PRO A 166 1.77 4.60 -3.49
N GLY A 167 0.66 4.10 -2.94
CA GLY A 167 0.10 2.82 -3.35
C GLY A 167 0.60 1.58 -2.62
N GLU A 168 1.61 1.70 -1.75
CA GLU A 168 2.22 0.56 -1.04
C GLU A 168 1.96 0.56 0.47
N ALA A 169 1.00 1.35 0.96
CA ALA A 169 0.69 1.40 2.38
C ALA A 169 0.23 0.03 2.90
N ARG A 170 0.83 -0.40 4.02
CA ARG A 170 0.36 -1.60 4.73
C ARG A 170 -0.95 -1.30 5.43
N ILE A 171 -1.94 -2.13 5.18
CA ILE A 171 -3.26 -2.01 5.80
C ILE A 171 -3.42 -3.13 6.82
N THR A 172 -3.79 -2.76 8.04
CA THR A 172 -4.07 -3.70 9.13
C THR A 172 -5.52 -3.56 9.59
N VAL A 173 -6.08 -4.63 10.12
CA VAL A 173 -7.45 -4.65 10.62
C VAL A 173 -7.46 -5.20 12.04
N ASP A 174 -7.91 -4.40 13.00
CA ASP A 174 -7.98 -4.73 14.43
C ASP A 174 -6.62 -5.22 15.00
N GLY A 175 -5.50 -4.64 14.51
CA GLY A 175 -4.14 -4.96 14.94
C GLY A 175 -3.51 -6.17 14.25
N PHE A 176 -4.21 -6.85 13.34
CA PHE A 176 -3.65 -7.95 12.55
C PHE A 176 -2.90 -7.42 11.34
N GLU A 177 -1.66 -7.88 11.18
CA GLU A 177 -0.75 -7.47 10.10
C GLU A 177 -1.10 -8.09 8.75
N ASN A 178 -1.66 -9.29 8.77
CA ASN A 178 -1.98 -10.05 7.57
C ASN A 178 -3.43 -9.82 7.12
N ALA A 179 -3.78 -8.57 6.78
CA ALA A 179 -5.09 -8.21 6.26
C ALA A 179 -4.94 -7.68 4.83
N SER A 180 -5.24 -8.49 3.82
CA SER A 180 -5.20 -8.05 2.43
C SER A 180 -6.54 -7.50 1.94
N ALA A 181 -7.65 -7.99 2.48
CA ALA A 181 -8.99 -7.53 2.13
C ALA A 181 -9.51 -6.45 3.10
N LEU A 182 -10.11 -5.41 2.53
CA LEU A 182 -10.76 -4.37 3.32
C LEU A 182 -12.11 -4.87 3.87
N PRO A 183 -12.42 -4.62 5.16
CA PRO A 183 -13.73 -4.93 5.71
C PRO A 183 -14.81 -4.03 5.07
N PRO A 184 -16.11 -4.41 5.13
CA PRO A 184 -17.17 -3.53 4.68
C PRO A 184 -17.02 -2.14 5.31
N LYS A 185 -17.05 -1.09 4.49
CA LYS A 185 -16.90 0.30 4.98
C LYS A 185 -17.89 0.63 6.11
N SER A 186 -19.06 0.01 6.08
CA SER A 186 -20.10 0.14 7.11
C SER A 186 -19.70 -0.45 8.47
N SER A 187 -18.81 -1.44 8.51
CA SER A 187 -18.31 -2.06 9.74
C SER A 187 -17.13 -1.32 10.39
N ILE A 188 -16.59 -0.29 9.75
CA ILE A 188 -15.41 0.44 10.24
C ILE A 188 -15.83 1.50 11.26
N ALA A 189 -15.19 1.49 12.42
CA ALA A 189 -15.39 2.49 13.48
C ALA A 189 -14.48 3.72 13.27
N ARG A 190 -13.19 3.48 13.04
CA ARG A 190 -12.17 4.51 12.83
C ARG A 190 -11.04 3.96 11.98
N ILE A 191 -10.28 4.86 11.38
CA ILE A 191 -9.06 4.55 10.64
C ILE A 191 -7.97 5.48 11.15
N VAL A 192 -6.79 4.93 11.45
CA VAL A 192 -5.59 5.69 11.77
C VAL A 192 -4.64 5.55 10.58
N THR A 193 -4.25 6.66 10.00
CA THR A 193 -3.25 6.69 8.94
C THR A 193 -1.95 7.26 9.48
N ALA A 194 -0.85 6.76 8.99
CA ALA A 194 0.48 7.22 9.35
C ALA A 194 0.75 7.23 10.89
N PRO A 195 0.52 6.10 11.63
CA PRO A 195 0.91 6.01 13.04
C PRO A 195 2.42 6.22 13.20
N ASP A 196 2.94 6.21 14.43
CA ASP A 196 4.40 6.31 14.66
C ASP A 196 5.13 5.09 14.09
N MET A 197 5.54 5.19 12.84
CA MET A 197 6.24 4.15 12.10
C MET A 197 7.62 3.82 12.67
N PHE A 198 8.16 4.64 13.58
CA PHE A 198 9.41 4.35 14.30
C PHE A 198 9.20 3.53 15.58
N SER A 199 7.97 3.15 15.90
CA SER A 199 7.71 2.18 16.97
C SER A 199 8.37 0.84 16.64
N ALA A 200 8.96 0.19 17.67
CA ALA A 200 9.62 -1.11 17.51
C ALA A 200 8.63 -2.26 17.19
N GLU A 201 7.33 -2.06 17.37
CA GLU A 201 6.30 -3.04 17.02
C GLU A 201 6.13 -3.22 15.51
N TYR A 202 6.45 -2.22 14.69
CA TYR A 202 6.30 -2.28 13.23
C TYR A 202 7.57 -2.80 12.55
N ASP A 203 7.41 -3.58 11.48
CA ASP A 203 8.52 -4.12 10.69
C ASP A 203 8.88 -3.23 9.50
N ASP A 204 7.89 -2.70 8.79
CA ASP A 204 8.10 -1.95 7.57
C ASP A 204 8.72 -0.56 7.81
N PRO A 205 9.72 -0.17 6.99
CA PRO A 205 10.24 1.18 7.02
C PRO A 205 9.22 2.17 6.45
N PRO A 206 9.10 3.39 7.02
CA PRO A 206 8.12 4.38 6.55
C PRO A 206 8.16 4.69 5.05
N TYR A 207 9.34 4.67 4.40
CA TYR A 207 9.46 4.98 2.97
C TYR A 207 8.73 3.98 2.04
N ARG A 208 8.35 2.79 2.53
CA ARG A 208 7.63 1.77 1.76
C ARG A 208 6.12 1.96 1.72
N GLY A 209 5.58 3.14 1.90
CA GLY A 209 4.15 3.42 1.72
C GLY A 209 3.42 3.84 3.00
N GLY A 210 4.03 3.70 4.15
CA GLY A 210 3.38 4.00 5.43
C GLY A 210 2.37 2.93 5.85
N ARG A 211 1.47 3.29 6.78
CA ARG A 211 0.56 2.34 7.43
C ARG A 211 -0.85 2.90 7.57
N VAL A 212 -1.83 2.05 7.41
CA VAL A 212 -3.25 2.32 7.67
C VAL A 212 -3.76 1.27 8.65
N GLU A 213 -4.25 1.71 9.79
CA GLU A 213 -4.86 0.85 10.79
C GLU A 213 -6.37 1.04 10.79
N ILE A 214 -7.08 -0.02 10.47
CA ILE A 214 -8.54 -0.06 10.44
C ILE A 214 -9.04 -0.73 11.72
N PHE A 215 -9.93 -0.06 12.43
CA PHE A 215 -10.60 -0.62 13.60
C PHE A 215 -12.07 -0.84 13.31
N THR A 216 -12.55 -2.06 13.51
CA THR A 216 -13.95 -2.42 13.26
C THR A 216 -14.84 -2.01 14.42
N LYS A 217 -16.13 -1.82 14.15
CA LYS A 217 -17.13 -1.43 15.16
C LYS A 217 -17.37 -2.58 16.14
N PRO A 218 -17.29 -2.33 17.44
CA PRO A 218 -17.82 -3.27 18.42
C PRO A 218 -19.34 -3.34 18.32
N GLY A 219 -19.95 -4.31 18.99
CA GLY A 219 -21.39 -4.35 19.16
C GLY A 219 -21.91 -3.18 20.01
N ALA A 220 -23.22 -3.01 20.06
CA ALA A 220 -23.89 -1.92 20.76
C ALA A 220 -24.73 -2.43 21.92
N ASP A 221 -24.99 -1.57 22.92
CA ASP A 221 -25.84 -1.89 24.06
C ASP A 221 -27.36 -1.94 23.72
N SER A 222 -27.74 -1.49 22.54
CA SER A 222 -29.08 -1.56 21.94
C SER A 222 -28.98 -1.94 20.47
N ILE A 223 -30.09 -2.44 19.92
CA ILE A 223 -30.10 -2.83 18.51
C ILE A 223 -30.04 -1.59 17.63
N HIS A 224 -29.02 -1.55 16.79
CA HIS A 224 -28.82 -0.54 15.78
C HIS A 224 -28.53 -1.22 14.45
N GLY A 225 -28.93 -0.56 13.37
CA GLY A 225 -28.65 -1.07 12.04
C GLY A 225 -28.77 -0.01 10.97
N ALA A 226 -28.35 -0.37 9.76
CA ALA A 226 -28.62 0.42 8.59
C ALA A 226 -28.79 -0.47 7.36
N LEU A 227 -29.58 0.01 6.44
CA LEU A 227 -29.72 -0.49 5.08
C LEU A 227 -29.18 0.58 4.14
N PHE A 228 -28.47 0.19 3.11
CA PHE A 228 -27.93 1.13 2.14
C PHE A 228 -27.99 0.56 0.71
N TYR A 229 -28.10 1.48 -0.23
CA TYR A 229 -28.07 1.24 -1.66
C TYR A 229 -27.37 2.41 -2.34
N THR A 230 -26.42 2.12 -3.22
CA THR A 230 -25.75 3.11 -4.08
C THR A 230 -25.82 2.60 -5.51
N ASP A 231 -26.10 3.49 -6.44
CA ASP A 231 -26.19 3.19 -7.86
C ASP A 231 -25.46 4.24 -8.69
N SER A 232 -24.71 3.78 -9.68
CA SER A 232 -24.06 4.58 -10.70
C SER A 232 -24.49 4.02 -12.07
N ASP A 233 -25.38 4.74 -12.74
CA ASP A 233 -25.83 4.34 -14.09
C ASP A 233 -24.93 4.93 -15.14
N GLY A 234 -24.56 4.13 -16.15
CA GLY A 234 -23.65 4.53 -17.24
C GLY A 234 -24.14 5.73 -18.04
N SER A 235 -25.44 6.05 -18.01
CA SER A 235 -25.98 7.25 -18.68
C SER A 235 -25.51 8.58 -18.05
N PHE A 236 -25.02 8.56 -16.80
CA PHE A 236 -24.48 9.75 -16.12
C PHE A 236 -22.95 9.80 -16.18
N ASN A 237 -22.30 8.73 -16.66
CA ASN A 237 -20.86 8.59 -16.69
C ASN A 237 -20.32 9.14 -18.02
N ALA A 238 -19.06 9.61 -17.99
CA ALA A 238 -18.34 9.95 -19.20
C ALA A 238 -17.82 8.69 -19.89
N THR A 239 -17.65 8.75 -21.20
CA THR A 239 -17.03 7.68 -21.99
C THR A 239 -15.52 7.68 -21.73
N ASP A 240 -14.90 6.51 -21.70
CA ASP A 240 -13.45 6.35 -21.64
C ASP A 240 -12.77 7.10 -22.80
N ALA A 241 -11.61 7.72 -22.52
CA ALA A 241 -10.92 8.60 -23.48
C ALA A 241 -10.41 7.87 -24.73
N PHE A 242 -10.19 6.55 -24.65
CA PHE A 242 -9.67 5.72 -25.74
C PHE A 242 -10.75 4.86 -26.39
N SER A 243 -11.97 4.85 -25.84
CA SER A 243 -13.08 4.12 -26.44
C SER A 243 -13.72 4.88 -27.59
N THR A 244 -13.97 4.20 -28.71
CA THR A 244 -14.70 4.73 -29.88
C THR A 244 -16.22 4.59 -29.74
N VAL A 245 -16.69 3.91 -28.71
CA VAL A 245 -18.10 3.67 -28.41
C VAL A 245 -18.41 4.07 -26.95
N PRO A 246 -19.65 4.42 -26.61
CA PRO A 246 -20.01 4.66 -25.22
C PRO A 246 -19.70 3.46 -24.35
N THR A 247 -19.11 3.71 -23.17
CA THR A 247 -18.82 2.69 -22.14
C THR A 247 -19.86 2.83 -21.05
N PRO A 248 -20.98 2.09 -21.08
CA PRO A 248 -22.06 2.22 -20.09
C PRO A 248 -21.68 1.51 -18.77
N ALA A 249 -20.53 1.89 -18.21
CA ALA A 249 -20.09 1.40 -16.93
C ALA A 249 -21.11 1.73 -15.83
N GLY A 250 -21.41 0.76 -14.98
CA GLY A 250 -22.37 0.89 -13.89
C GLY A 250 -21.85 0.22 -12.63
N LYS A 251 -22.11 0.83 -11.48
CA LYS A 251 -21.72 0.26 -10.17
C LYS A 251 -22.92 0.29 -9.23
N ARG A 252 -23.29 -0.87 -8.70
CA ARG A 252 -24.34 -1.00 -7.70
C ARG A 252 -23.75 -1.58 -6.44
N ARG A 253 -24.07 -0.96 -5.33
CA ARG A 253 -23.67 -1.40 -4.00
C ARG A 253 -24.89 -1.43 -3.09
N TYR A 254 -25.10 -2.53 -2.39
CA TYR A 254 -26.18 -2.65 -1.43
C TYR A 254 -25.83 -3.61 -0.31
N GLY A 255 -26.45 -3.38 0.83
CA GLY A 255 -26.16 -4.21 1.99
C GLY A 255 -26.82 -3.71 3.25
N PHE A 256 -26.41 -4.31 4.36
CA PHE A 256 -26.89 -3.92 5.69
C PHE A 256 -25.77 -4.01 6.72
N GLU A 257 -25.95 -3.30 7.80
CA GLU A 257 -25.25 -3.48 9.06
C GLU A 257 -26.24 -3.66 10.19
N LEU A 258 -25.88 -4.46 11.19
CA LEU A 258 -26.69 -4.74 12.36
C LEU A 258 -25.77 -4.98 13.56
N SER A 259 -26.04 -4.30 14.67
CA SER A 259 -25.31 -4.48 15.91
C SER A 259 -26.26 -4.46 17.10
N GLY A 260 -25.90 -5.13 18.18
CA GLY A 260 -26.73 -5.17 19.38
C GLY A 260 -26.19 -6.10 20.46
N PRO A 261 -26.82 -6.11 21.64
CA PRO A 261 -26.42 -6.99 22.72
C PRO A 261 -26.91 -8.42 22.48
N ILE A 262 -26.06 -9.41 22.76
CA ILE A 262 -26.46 -10.81 22.97
C ILE A 262 -26.91 -10.97 24.41
N VAL A 263 -26.06 -10.58 25.35
CA VAL A 263 -26.38 -10.46 26.77
C VAL A 263 -25.97 -9.06 27.21
N LYS A 264 -26.94 -8.24 27.61
CA LYS A 264 -26.70 -6.85 27.98
C LYS A 264 -25.56 -6.70 28.99
N ALA A 265 -24.63 -5.78 28.69
CA ALA A 265 -23.39 -5.51 29.43
C ALA A 265 -22.39 -6.67 29.54
N LYS A 266 -22.59 -7.79 28.83
CA LYS A 266 -21.67 -8.93 28.84
C LYS A 266 -21.19 -9.36 27.47
N SER A 267 -22.08 -9.32 26.48
CA SER A 267 -21.71 -9.72 25.12
C SER A 267 -22.56 -9.01 24.11
N ASP A 268 -21.96 -8.67 23.01
CA ASP A 268 -22.59 -8.00 21.89
C ASP A 268 -22.08 -8.53 20.56
N TYR A 269 -22.76 -8.15 19.49
CA TYR A 269 -22.43 -8.51 18.13
C TYR A 269 -22.47 -7.32 17.18
N SER A 270 -21.67 -7.41 16.12
CA SER A 270 -21.72 -6.53 14.97
C SER A 270 -21.64 -7.38 13.69
N LEU A 271 -22.57 -7.16 12.78
CA LEU A 271 -22.69 -7.85 11.49
C LEU A 271 -22.74 -6.82 10.38
N ALA A 272 -22.04 -7.06 9.27
CA ALA A 272 -22.19 -6.29 8.05
C ALA A 272 -22.10 -7.23 6.85
N LEU A 273 -22.95 -7.00 5.86
CA LEU A 273 -22.91 -7.71 4.58
C LEU A 273 -23.15 -6.71 3.46
N GLU A 274 -22.33 -6.79 2.45
CA GLU A 274 -22.34 -5.92 1.31
C GLU A 274 -22.17 -6.71 0.03
N LYS A 275 -22.94 -6.38 -0.99
CA LYS A 275 -22.73 -6.84 -2.36
C LYS A 275 -22.44 -5.67 -3.27
N ARG A 276 -21.52 -5.86 -4.19
CA ARG A 276 -21.20 -4.91 -5.26
C ARG A 276 -21.27 -5.62 -6.60
N ASP A 277 -22.07 -5.07 -7.49
CA ASP A 277 -22.11 -5.44 -8.90
C ASP A 277 -21.44 -4.29 -9.67
N ILE A 278 -20.27 -4.55 -10.23
CA ILE A 278 -19.44 -3.57 -10.91
C ILE A 278 -19.40 -3.98 -12.39
N ASP A 279 -19.90 -3.13 -13.27
CA ASP A 279 -19.91 -3.33 -14.70
C ASP A 279 -18.95 -2.30 -15.32
N GLU A 280 -17.69 -2.70 -15.51
CA GLU A 280 -16.62 -1.91 -16.11
C GLU A 280 -16.30 -2.36 -17.52
N PHE A 281 -15.44 -1.60 -18.21
CA PHE A 281 -14.99 -1.91 -19.56
C PHE A 281 -13.49 -1.69 -19.68
N ASN A 282 -12.83 -2.66 -20.29
CA ASN A 282 -11.44 -2.54 -20.71
C ASN A 282 -11.39 -2.06 -22.16
N VAL A 283 -10.50 -1.11 -22.46
CA VAL A 283 -10.35 -0.55 -23.80
C VAL A 283 -9.01 -0.97 -24.38
N VAL A 284 -9.05 -1.71 -25.48
CA VAL A 284 -7.88 -2.05 -26.29
C VAL A 284 -7.60 -0.89 -27.24
N ASN A 285 -6.37 -0.42 -27.24
CA ASN A 285 -5.87 0.64 -28.09
C ASN A 285 -4.51 0.21 -28.67
N ALA A 286 -4.55 -0.67 -29.66
CA ALA A 286 -3.39 -1.36 -30.21
C ALA A 286 -3.37 -1.26 -31.74
N ILE A 287 -2.31 -1.74 -32.35
CA ILE A 287 -2.14 -1.84 -33.80
C ILE A 287 -1.86 -3.30 -34.12
N GLY A 288 -2.63 -3.89 -34.99
CA GLY A 288 -2.52 -5.29 -35.40
C GLY A 288 -2.66 -5.47 -36.91
N LEU A 289 -3.01 -6.71 -37.29
CA LEU A 289 -3.21 -7.08 -38.71
C LEU A 289 -4.65 -7.55 -38.93
N ASP A 290 -5.21 -7.21 -40.09
CA ASP A 290 -6.48 -7.79 -40.55
C ASP A 290 -6.26 -9.19 -41.16
N ALA A 291 -7.35 -9.86 -41.61
CA ALA A 291 -7.30 -11.17 -42.24
C ALA A 291 -6.48 -11.24 -43.53
N ASN A 292 -6.16 -10.11 -44.13
CA ASN A 292 -5.32 -9.98 -45.33
C ASN A 292 -3.88 -9.56 -45.00
N ALA A 293 -3.53 -9.59 -43.74
CA ALA A 293 -2.23 -9.17 -43.18
C ALA A 293 -1.91 -7.67 -43.47
N ASN A 294 -2.94 -6.81 -43.53
CA ASN A 294 -2.75 -5.35 -43.59
C ASN A 294 -2.79 -4.78 -42.18
N GLU A 295 -1.99 -3.76 -41.94
CA GLU A 295 -1.97 -3.02 -40.65
C GLU A 295 -3.31 -2.32 -40.42
N VAL A 296 -3.88 -2.54 -39.21
CA VAL A 296 -5.15 -1.91 -38.80
C VAL A 296 -5.06 -1.50 -37.34
N ALA A 297 -5.75 -0.42 -37.00
CA ALA A 297 -5.95 -0.05 -35.58
C ALA A 297 -6.94 -1.01 -34.93
N LEU A 298 -6.57 -1.54 -33.76
CA LEU A 298 -7.41 -2.41 -32.94
C LEU A 298 -8.00 -1.55 -31.81
N HIS A 299 -9.28 -1.22 -31.95
CA HIS A 299 -10.04 -0.53 -30.91
C HIS A 299 -11.17 -1.46 -30.47
N GLN A 300 -10.99 -2.10 -29.32
CA GLN A 300 -12.00 -2.99 -28.74
C GLN A 300 -12.43 -2.41 -27.38
N THR A 301 -13.72 -2.52 -27.10
CA THR A 301 -14.28 -2.19 -25.78
C THR A 301 -14.89 -3.46 -25.24
N VAL A 302 -14.24 -4.04 -24.22
CA VAL A 302 -14.58 -5.36 -23.68
C VAL A 302 -15.16 -5.17 -22.28
N ALA A 303 -16.34 -5.71 -22.03
CA ALA A 303 -16.95 -5.67 -20.69
C ALA A 303 -16.10 -6.49 -19.69
N ALA A 304 -15.76 -5.90 -18.55
CA ALA A 304 -14.98 -6.52 -17.48
C ALA A 304 -15.74 -6.51 -16.15
N PRO A 305 -16.86 -7.23 -16.05
CA PRO A 305 -17.69 -7.19 -14.85
C PRO A 305 -17.01 -7.82 -13.65
N GLN A 306 -17.30 -7.27 -12.46
CA GLN A 306 -16.90 -7.82 -11.17
C GLN A 306 -18.13 -8.05 -10.30
N ARG A 307 -18.12 -9.12 -9.50
CA ARG A 307 -19.20 -9.49 -8.58
C ARG A 307 -18.62 -9.77 -7.21
N LEU A 308 -18.66 -8.74 -6.35
CA LEU A 308 -17.97 -8.73 -5.08
C LEU A 308 -18.94 -8.89 -3.91
N TRP A 309 -18.68 -9.86 -3.03
CA TRP A 309 -19.30 -9.99 -1.74
C TRP A 309 -18.31 -9.70 -0.62
N ILE A 310 -18.69 -8.84 0.32
CA ILE A 310 -17.90 -8.52 1.49
C ILE A 310 -18.78 -8.69 2.73
N GLY A 311 -18.34 -9.51 3.67
CA GLY A 311 -19.04 -9.75 4.92
C GLY A 311 -18.11 -9.64 6.12
N SER A 312 -18.66 -9.20 7.25
CA SER A 312 -17.97 -9.24 8.54
C SER A 312 -18.92 -9.56 9.66
N ALA A 313 -18.46 -10.34 10.63
CA ALA A 313 -19.14 -10.65 11.87
C ALA A 313 -18.14 -10.50 13.02
N ARG A 314 -18.55 -9.80 14.08
CA ARG A 314 -17.75 -9.62 15.29
C ARG A 314 -18.60 -9.93 16.50
N LEU A 315 -18.04 -10.61 17.47
CA LEU A 315 -18.61 -10.98 18.75
C LEU A 315 -17.65 -10.51 19.85
N ASP A 316 -18.13 -9.72 20.79
CA ASP A 316 -17.38 -9.26 21.94
C ASP A 316 -17.96 -9.87 23.21
N PHE A 317 -17.11 -10.46 24.05
CA PHE A 317 -17.48 -11.11 25.29
C PHE A 317 -16.66 -10.53 26.45
N GLN A 318 -17.35 -9.94 27.43
CA GLN A 318 -16.76 -9.57 28.71
C GLN A 318 -16.65 -10.83 29.58
N MET A 319 -15.48 -11.50 29.53
CA MET A 319 -15.24 -12.76 30.25
C MET A 319 -15.18 -12.54 31.76
N THR A 320 -14.47 -11.51 32.18
CA THR A 320 -14.42 -11.02 33.55
C THR A 320 -14.50 -9.48 33.52
N LYS A 321 -14.45 -8.80 34.65
CA LYS A 321 -14.41 -7.33 34.68
C LYS A 321 -13.14 -6.75 34.04
N SER A 322 -12.08 -7.51 33.98
CA SER A 322 -10.76 -7.12 33.47
C SER A 322 -10.33 -7.86 32.21
N ASP A 323 -11.23 -8.63 31.60
CA ASP A 323 -10.90 -9.53 30.51
C ASP A 323 -12.00 -9.48 29.43
N VAL A 324 -11.61 -9.10 28.21
CA VAL A 324 -12.49 -9.03 27.03
C VAL A 324 -11.95 -9.98 25.97
N PHE A 325 -12.81 -10.84 25.47
CA PHE A 325 -12.53 -11.71 24.35
C PHE A 325 -13.35 -11.26 23.13
N THR A 326 -12.67 -11.05 22.03
CA THR A 326 -13.25 -10.68 20.72
C THR A 326 -13.03 -11.81 19.74
N LEU A 327 -14.08 -12.22 19.05
CA LEU A 327 -14.01 -13.15 17.92
C LEU A 327 -14.58 -12.47 16.70
N SER A 328 -13.81 -12.40 15.61
CA SER A 328 -14.26 -11.83 14.35
C SER A 328 -14.04 -12.78 13.18
N PHE A 329 -14.94 -12.70 12.22
CA PHE A 329 -14.86 -13.39 10.96
C PHE A 329 -15.10 -12.38 9.83
N SER A 330 -14.27 -12.39 8.81
CA SER A 330 -14.49 -11.64 7.57
C SER A 330 -14.43 -12.56 6.36
N ALA A 331 -15.18 -12.18 5.33
CA ALA A 331 -15.23 -12.88 4.05
C ALA A 331 -15.26 -11.86 2.92
N ASN A 332 -14.39 -12.06 1.94
CA ASN A 332 -14.35 -11.29 0.72
C ASN A 332 -14.25 -12.26 -0.45
N THR A 333 -15.17 -12.20 -1.40
CA THR A 333 -15.14 -13.02 -2.62
C THR A 333 -15.42 -12.12 -3.80
N ASN A 334 -14.57 -12.18 -4.83
CA ASN A 334 -14.69 -11.39 -6.03
C ASN A 334 -14.54 -12.28 -7.27
N ASP A 335 -15.59 -12.32 -8.08
CA ASP A 335 -15.55 -12.92 -9.41
C ASP A 335 -15.31 -11.81 -10.43
N LEU A 336 -14.21 -11.90 -11.16
CA LEU A 336 -13.74 -10.93 -12.14
C LEU A 336 -13.68 -11.57 -13.51
N SER A 337 -14.34 -10.99 -14.49
CA SER A 337 -14.29 -11.49 -15.88
C SER A 337 -13.47 -10.55 -16.77
N ASN A 338 -12.89 -11.12 -17.82
CA ASN A 338 -12.16 -10.38 -18.86
C ASN A 338 -11.03 -9.49 -18.31
N GLN A 339 -10.26 -10.00 -17.37
CA GLN A 339 -9.12 -9.32 -16.76
C GLN A 339 -7.88 -9.38 -17.67
N GLY A 340 -6.93 -8.46 -17.45
CA GLY A 340 -5.67 -8.39 -18.21
C GLY A 340 -5.82 -7.85 -19.62
N ILE A 341 -7.01 -7.42 -20.03
CA ILE A 341 -7.32 -6.81 -21.33
C ILE A 341 -7.15 -5.30 -21.24
N GLY A 342 -6.77 -4.66 -22.35
CA GLY A 342 -6.69 -3.19 -22.45
C GLY A 342 -5.29 -2.69 -22.85
N GLY A 343 -5.21 -1.43 -23.27
CA GLY A 343 -4.00 -0.90 -23.86
C GLY A 343 -3.59 -1.70 -25.08
N LEU A 344 -2.43 -2.37 -25.05
CA LEU A 344 -1.96 -3.24 -26.12
C LEU A 344 -2.49 -4.68 -26.05
N THR A 345 -3.14 -5.09 -24.97
CA THR A 345 -3.57 -6.49 -24.76
C THR A 345 -4.98 -6.71 -25.29
N THR A 346 -5.13 -7.62 -26.26
CA THR A 346 -6.41 -7.97 -26.88
C THR A 346 -7.24 -8.90 -25.98
N GLU A 347 -8.54 -9.05 -26.31
CA GLU A 347 -9.50 -9.84 -25.55
C GLU A 347 -9.05 -11.31 -25.37
N GLU A 348 -8.53 -11.93 -26.39
CA GLU A 348 -8.11 -13.35 -26.35
C GLU A 348 -6.96 -13.62 -25.38
N ALA A 349 -6.11 -12.63 -25.09
CA ALA A 349 -5.02 -12.73 -24.11
C ALA A 349 -5.49 -12.45 -22.69
N GLY A 350 -6.78 -12.20 -22.47
CA GLY A 350 -7.39 -12.00 -21.16
C GLY A 350 -7.63 -13.30 -20.39
N PHE A 351 -8.19 -13.14 -19.19
CA PHE A 351 -8.54 -14.25 -18.30
C PHE A 351 -9.72 -13.86 -17.39
N ASP A 352 -10.42 -14.89 -16.90
CA ASP A 352 -11.34 -14.75 -15.77
C ASP A 352 -10.64 -15.13 -14.47
N SER A 353 -11.01 -14.49 -13.37
CA SER A 353 -10.42 -14.77 -12.06
C SER A 353 -11.47 -14.80 -10.95
N THR A 354 -11.29 -15.70 -9.99
CA THR A 354 -12.01 -15.69 -8.71
C THR A 354 -11.01 -15.53 -7.59
N VAL A 355 -11.22 -14.51 -6.75
CA VAL A 355 -10.41 -14.25 -5.57
C VAL A 355 -11.28 -14.40 -4.33
N SER A 356 -10.84 -15.20 -3.38
CA SER A 356 -11.55 -15.41 -2.12
C SER A 356 -10.60 -15.27 -0.94
N GLU A 357 -11.02 -14.50 0.07
CA GLU A 357 -10.30 -14.35 1.33
C GLU A 357 -11.27 -14.51 2.50
N TYR A 358 -10.91 -15.34 3.46
CA TYR A 358 -11.66 -15.55 4.69
C TYR A 358 -10.70 -15.40 5.87
N ASP A 359 -11.08 -14.61 6.86
CA ASP A 359 -10.29 -14.41 8.07
C ASP A 359 -11.08 -14.83 9.30
N LEU A 360 -10.48 -15.63 10.15
CA LEU A 360 -10.97 -15.90 11.49
C LEU A 360 -9.95 -15.34 12.49
N ARG A 361 -10.37 -14.39 13.32
CA ARG A 361 -9.51 -13.68 14.24
C ARG A 361 -10.05 -13.73 15.65
N ALA A 362 -9.19 -13.97 16.62
CA ALA A 362 -9.50 -13.98 18.04
C ALA A 362 -8.52 -13.05 18.77
N THR A 363 -9.04 -12.15 19.58
CA THR A 363 -8.26 -11.25 20.42
C THR A 363 -8.70 -11.38 21.86
N ASN A 364 -7.76 -11.55 22.77
CA ASN A 364 -7.99 -11.50 24.20
C ASN A 364 -7.23 -10.31 24.79
N THR A 365 -7.93 -9.39 25.41
CA THR A 365 -7.38 -8.19 26.04
C THR A 365 -7.64 -8.26 27.55
N GLN A 366 -6.55 -8.29 28.34
CA GLN A 366 -6.58 -8.42 29.79
C GLN A 366 -5.94 -7.20 30.47
N THR A 367 -6.66 -6.56 31.35
CA THR A 367 -6.07 -5.61 32.32
C THR A 367 -5.63 -6.37 33.56
N ILE A 368 -4.35 -6.77 33.57
CA ILE A 368 -3.76 -7.55 34.68
C ILE A 368 -3.67 -6.70 35.95
N SER A 369 -3.37 -5.41 35.77
CA SER A 369 -3.33 -4.43 36.87
C SER A 369 -3.57 -3.02 36.31
N ALA A 370 -3.71 -2.01 37.17
CA ALA A 370 -3.83 -0.61 36.75
C ALA A 370 -2.67 -0.12 35.86
N ASN A 371 -1.55 -0.83 35.83
CA ASN A 371 -0.34 -0.47 35.12
C ASN A 371 0.04 -1.44 34.02
N LEU A 372 -0.64 -2.58 33.90
CA LEU A 372 -0.27 -3.65 32.96
C LEU A 372 -1.47 -4.12 32.17
N LEU A 373 -1.44 -3.87 30.87
CA LEU A 373 -2.33 -4.43 29.87
C LEU A 373 -1.61 -5.56 29.14
N HIS A 374 -2.32 -6.63 28.84
CA HIS A 374 -1.85 -7.75 28.04
C HIS A 374 -2.86 -8.02 26.92
N GLU A 375 -2.37 -8.23 25.72
CA GLU A 375 -3.18 -8.57 24.56
C GLU A 375 -2.57 -9.72 23.78
N THR A 376 -3.38 -10.75 23.53
CA THR A 376 -3.02 -11.88 22.66
C THR A 376 -3.95 -11.89 21.46
N ARG A 377 -3.38 -11.97 20.27
CA ARG A 377 -4.10 -12.06 18.99
C ARG A 377 -3.75 -13.36 18.28
N VAL A 378 -4.75 -14.02 17.73
CA VAL A 378 -4.58 -15.22 16.89
C VAL A 378 -5.46 -15.07 15.66
N GLY A 379 -4.85 -15.12 14.50
CA GLY A 379 -5.50 -15.02 13.20
C GLY A 379 -5.23 -16.23 12.32
N TRP A 380 -6.26 -16.67 11.59
CA TRP A 380 -6.11 -17.65 10.52
C TRP A 380 -6.78 -17.12 9.28
N THR A 381 -6.02 -17.01 8.19
CA THR A 381 -6.48 -16.48 6.91
C THR A 381 -6.44 -17.57 5.84
N TRP A 382 -7.49 -17.65 5.03
CA TRP A 382 -7.58 -18.45 3.81
C TRP A 382 -7.60 -17.52 2.62
N LYS A 383 -6.62 -17.62 1.74
CA LYS A 383 -6.57 -16.89 0.47
C LYS A 383 -6.53 -17.89 -0.66
N ASP A 384 -7.49 -17.79 -1.58
CA ASP A 384 -7.58 -18.62 -2.77
C ASP A 384 -7.75 -17.70 -3.99
N THR A 385 -6.87 -17.86 -4.99
CA THR A 385 -6.96 -17.19 -6.29
C THR A 385 -6.97 -18.26 -7.38
N ALA A 386 -8.04 -18.28 -8.13
CA ALA A 386 -8.15 -19.13 -9.32
C ALA A 386 -8.23 -18.25 -10.56
N GLN A 387 -7.53 -18.62 -11.63
CA GLN A 387 -7.53 -17.91 -12.89
C GLN A 387 -7.76 -18.91 -14.03
N SER A 388 -8.56 -18.51 -15.01
CA SER A 388 -8.84 -19.29 -16.23
C SER A 388 -8.60 -18.40 -17.45
N PRO A 389 -7.75 -18.81 -18.41
CA PRO A 389 -7.48 -18.02 -19.62
C PRO A 389 -8.70 -18.02 -20.53
N LEU A 390 -8.94 -16.95 -21.27
CA LEU A 390 -9.97 -16.90 -22.32
C LEU A 390 -9.57 -17.71 -23.55
N SER A 391 -8.26 -17.89 -23.77
CA SER A 391 -7.70 -18.73 -24.83
C SER A 391 -6.50 -19.53 -24.32
N THR A 392 -6.39 -20.79 -24.77
CA THR A 392 -5.25 -21.68 -24.50
C THR A 392 -4.22 -21.69 -25.61
N ALA A 393 -4.41 -20.87 -26.67
CA ALA A 393 -3.45 -20.74 -27.74
C ALA A 393 -2.08 -20.23 -27.20
N PRO A 394 -0.99 -20.42 -27.92
CA PRO A 394 0.26 -19.74 -27.60
C PRO A 394 0.07 -18.23 -27.51
N SER A 395 0.74 -17.60 -26.57
CA SER A 395 0.75 -16.15 -26.45
C SER A 395 1.53 -15.53 -27.61
N LEU A 396 1.08 -14.36 -28.08
CA LEU A 396 1.72 -13.59 -29.13
C LEU A 396 2.09 -12.21 -28.57
N GLN A 397 3.37 -11.93 -28.44
CA GLN A 397 3.87 -10.63 -28.05
C GLN A 397 4.53 -9.94 -29.26
N VAL A 398 3.83 -8.96 -29.83
CA VAL A 398 4.35 -8.14 -30.91
C VAL A 398 4.81 -6.80 -30.29
N SER A 399 6.10 -6.65 -30.08
CA SER A 399 6.70 -5.59 -29.27
C SER A 399 6.28 -4.18 -29.73
N GLY A 400 5.65 -3.44 -28.83
CA GLY A 400 5.17 -2.08 -29.09
C GLY A 400 3.90 -1.96 -29.93
N PHE A 401 3.25 -3.07 -30.29
CA PHE A 401 2.06 -3.08 -31.15
C PHE A 401 0.87 -3.74 -30.47
N PHE A 402 0.95 -5.03 -30.11
CA PHE A 402 -0.12 -5.73 -29.40
C PHE A 402 0.38 -7.00 -28.67
N VAL A 403 -0.42 -7.43 -27.72
CA VAL A 403 -0.35 -8.75 -27.09
C VAL A 403 -1.63 -9.50 -27.41
N GLY A 404 -1.53 -10.69 -28.00
CA GLY A 404 -2.66 -11.51 -28.43
C GLY A 404 -2.43 -13.00 -28.15
N GLY A 405 -3.25 -13.84 -28.76
CA GLY A 405 -3.23 -15.28 -28.50
C GLY A 405 -3.78 -15.64 -27.12
N GLY A 406 -3.20 -16.63 -26.45
CA GLY A 406 -3.63 -17.03 -25.10
C GLY A 406 -2.86 -16.31 -24.01
N ASN A 407 -3.44 -16.22 -22.82
CA ASN A 407 -2.76 -15.72 -21.63
C ASN A 407 -1.65 -16.70 -21.20
N THR A 408 -0.47 -16.18 -20.85
CA THR A 408 0.67 -17.02 -20.43
C THR A 408 0.47 -17.70 -19.09
N ALA A 409 -0.28 -17.11 -18.17
CA ALA A 409 -0.51 -17.68 -16.83
C ALA A 409 -1.38 -18.95 -16.87
N GLN A 410 -2.14 -19.14 -17.94
CA GLN A 410 -3.00 -20.30 -18.12
C GLN A 410 -3.95 -20.52 -16.92
N GLN A 411 -4.16 -21.77 -16.52
CA GLN A 411 -5.01 -22.10 -15.38
C GLN A 411 -4.23 -22.03 -14.07
N LEU A 412 -4.07 -20.84 -13.54
CA LEU A 412 -3.42 -20.61 -12.24
C LEU A 412 -4.38 -20.96 -11.09
N ASN A 413 -3.85 -21.56 -10.03
CA ASN A 413 -4.58 -21.75 -8.78
C ASN A 413 -3.61 -21.60 -7.60
N SER A 414 -3.65 -20.44 -6.97
CA SER A 414 -2.82 -20.13 -5.79
C SER A 414 -3.65 -20.24 -4.53
N ARG A 415 -3.16 -21.01 -3.57
CA ARG A 415 -3.76 -21.19 -2.24
C ARG A 415 -2.75 -20.83 -1.18
N GLU A 416 -3.09 -19.84 -0.39
CA GLU A 416 -2.28 -19.40 0.75
C GLU A 416 -3.10 -19.54 2.04
N ARG A 417 -2.44 -20.00 3.10
CA ARG A 417 -3.00 -20.12 4.45
C ARG A 417 -2.01 -19.47 5.40
N ASP A 418 -2.52 -18.55 6.20
CA ASP A 418 -1.65 -17.80 7.10
C ASP A 418 -2.10 -17.97 8.54
N LEU A 419 -1.15 -18.22 9.42
CA LEU A 419 -1.33 -18.25 10.86
C LEU A 419 -0.56 -17.09 11.48
N GLU A 420 -1.29 -16.14 12.03
CA GLU A 420 -0.72 -15.01 12.77
C GLU A 420 -0.95 -15.20 14.27
N VAL A 421 0.09 -15.04 15.07
CA VAL A 421 0.02 -15.09 16.54
C VAL A 421 0.87 -13.97 17.11
N ASP A 422 0.22 -13.05 17.81
CA ASP A 422 0.86 -11.90 18.45
C ASP A 422 0.55 -11.89 19.94
N ASP A 423 1.52 -11.45 20.72
CA ASP A 423 1.38 -11.35 22.19
C ASP A 423 2.09 -10.09 22.68
N ASP A 424 1.32 -9.15 23.23
CA ASP A 424 1.76 -7.79 23.54
C ASP A 424 1.49 -7.43 25.00
N PHE A 425 2.48 -6.80 25.63
CA PHE A 425 2.40 -6.25 26.96
C PHE A 425 2.63 -4.74 26.94
N LEU A 426 1.72 -3.98 27.51
CA LEU A 426 1.87 -2.55 27.78
C LEU A 426 1.96 -2.32 29.27
N TYR A 427 3.13 -1.91 29.75
CA TYR A 427 3.37 -1.61 31.16
C TYR A 427 3.68 -0.12 31.37
N SER A 428 2.83 0.57 32.13
CA SER A 428 3.00 2.01 32.44
C SER A 428 3.27 2.18 33.92
N HIS A 429 4.41 2.80 34.27
CA HIS A 429 4.74 3.11 35.65
C HIS A 429 5.46 4.46 35.78
N GLY A 430 4.85 5.38 36.49
CA GLY A 430 5.40 6.70 36.71
C GLY A 430 5.53 7.52 35.42
N ARG A 431 6.74 7.65 34.88
CA ARG A 431 7.05 8.38 33.67
C ARG A 431 7.44 7.50 32.49
N GLN A 432 7.40 6.20 32.65
CA GLN A 432 7.81 5.23 31.67
C GLN A 432 6.61 4.39 31.21
N THR A 433 6.59 4.12 29.90
CA THR A 433 5.66 3.17 29.28
C THR A 433 6.49 2.21 28.45
N TRP A 434 6.41 0.93 28.81
CA TRP A 434 7.06 -0.16 28.09
C TRP A 434 6.05 -0.88 27.21
N LYS A 435 6.40 -1.06 25.94
CA LYS A 435 5.74 -2.01 25.04
C LYS A 435 6.70 -3.16 24.80
N ILE A 436 6.26 -4.40 25.04
CA ILE A 436 7.05 -5.61 24.81
C ILE A 436 6.15 -6.60 24.12
N GLY A 437 6.59 -7.18 23.02
CA GLY A 437 5.77 -8.13 22.30
C GLY A 437 6.54 -9.14 21.48
N ALA A 438 5.78 -10.13 21.03
CA ALA A 438 6.19 -11.16 20.09
C ALA A 438 5.17 -11.26 18.96
N GLN A 439 5.62 -11.34 17.74
CA GLN A 439 4.78 -11.47 16.54
C GLN A 439 5.26 -12.66 15.73
N SER A 440 4.34 -13.48 15.27
CA SER A 440 4.67 -14.66 14.46
C SER A 440 3.69 -14.81 13.32
N LEU A 441 4.21 -14.97 12.10
CA LEU A 441 3.44 -15.25 10.89
C LEU A 441 3.96 -16.51 10.22
N GLY A 442 3.11 -17.53 10.12
CA GLY A 442 3.34 -18.71 9.30
C GLY A 442 2.57 -18.61 7.99
N VAL A 443 3.28 -18.65 6.87
CA VAL A 443 2.72 -18.57 5.52
C VAL A 443 2.87 -19.94 4.85
N PHE A 444 1.74 -20.53 4.46
CA PHE A 444 1.67 -21.86 3.83
C PHE A 444 1.08 -21.72 2.43
N VAL A 445 1.93 -21.81 1.42
CA VAL A 445 1.57 -21.63 0.02
C VAL A 445 1.45 -22.97 -0.68
N HIS A 446 0.42 -23.11 -1.51
CA HIS A 446 0.22 -24.18 -2.46
C HIS A 446 -0.13 -23.55 -3.81
N ASP A 447 0.91 -23.26 -4.58
CA ASP A 447 0.81 -22.48 -5.81
C ASP A 447 0.88 -23.42 -7.03
N LEU A 448 -0.22 -23.46 -7.80
CA LEU A 448 -0.28 -24.13 -9.11
C LEU A 448 -0.15 -23.05 -10.19
N ASP A 449 1.05 -22.91 -10.74
CA ASP A 449 1.37 -21.88 -11.74
C ASP A 449 1.95 -22.52 -13.01
N PRO A 450 1.11 -22.80 -14.02
CA PRO A 450 1.51 -23.32 -15.32
C PRO A 450 1.88 -22.19 -16.30
N ASN A 451 2.54 -21.15 -15.84
CA ASN A 451 2.93 -20.02 -16.70
C ASN A 451 3.74 -20.47 -17.90
N THR A 452 3.37 -20.00 -19.10
CA THR A 452 3.96 -20.32 -20.42
C THR A 452 3.91 -21.81 -20.83
N PHE A 453 3.03 -22.63 -20.22
CA PHE A 453 2.83 -24.02 -20.65
C PHE A 453 2.15 -24.11 -22.03
N ASN A 454 1.43 -23.06 -22.44
CA ASN A 454 0.87 -22.93 -23.80
C ASN A 454 1.90 -22.43 -24.82
N GLY A 455 3.08 -21.99 -24.37
CA GLY A 455 4.09 -21.33 -25.19
C GLY A 455 3.80 -19.84 -25.44
N ALA A 456 4.84 -19.09 -25.73
CA ALA A 456 4.77 -17.66 -26.02
C ALA A 456 5.75 -17.28 -27.14
N TYR A 457 5.24 -16.70 -28.22
CA TYR A 457 6.05 -16.13 -29.30
C TYR A 457 6.31 -14.65 -29.03
N THR A 458 7.53 -14.22 -29.30
CA THR A 458 7.90 -12.79 -29.31
C THR A 458 8.33 -12.38 -30.71
N PHE A 459 7.76 -11.27 -31.19
CA PHE A 459 8.12 -10.59 -32.42
C PHE A 459 8.68 -9.22 -32.05
N GLY A 460 9.99 -9.15 -31.90
CA GLY A 460 10.69 -7.90 -31.49
C GLY A 460 11.04 -7.01 -32.69
N GLY A 461 10.99 -7.54 -33.91
CA GLY A 461 11.54 -6.91 -35.07
C GLY A 461 13.04 -7.21 -35.23
N GLY A 462 13.76 -6.32 -35.91
CA GLY A 462 15.20 -6.43 -36.13
C GLY A 462 15.60 -6.46 -37.60
N GLU A 463 16.83 -6.85 -37.88
CA GLU A 463 17.34 -6.94 -39.25
C GLU A 463 16.63 -8.03 -40.06
N ALA A 464 16.16 -7.68 -41.26
CA ALA A 464 15.50 -8.60 -42.18
C ALA A 464 15.86 -8.25 -43.63
N PRO A 465 15.76 -9.24 -44.56
CA PRO A 465 16.00 -8.95 -45.97
C PRO A 465 14.97 -7.96 -46.54
N VAL A 466 15.44 -7.06 -47.36
CA VAL A 466 14.58 -6.23 -48.23
C VAL A 466 13.97 -7.13 -49.29
N LEU A 467 12.64 -7.09 -49.40
CA LEU A 467 11.91 -7.89 -50.37
C LEU A 467 11.59 -7.06 -51.63
N ASP A 468 11.65 -7.70 -52.80
CA ASP A 468 11.21 -7.11 -54.05
C ASP A 468 9.66 -7.17 -54.22
N ALA A 469 9.15 -6.75 -55.38
CA ALA A 469 7.72 -6.80 -55.69
C ALA A 469 7.14 -8.23 -55.75
N ASN A 470 7.97 -9.27 -55.83
CA ASN A 470 7.57 -10.66 -55.84
C ASN A 470 7.78 -11.33 -54.46
N ASN A 471 8.10 -10.54 -53.42
CA ASN A 471 8.45 -10.99 -52.10
C ASN A 471 9.76 -11.82 -52.01
N GLU A 472 10.69 -11.65 -52.96
CA GLU A 472 11.98 -12.31 -52.96
C GLU A 472 13.06 -11.39 -52.35
N PRO A 473 14.06 -11.92 -51.61
CA PRO A 473 15.16 -11.15 -51.04
C PRO A 473 16.00 -10.45 -52.13
N THR A 474 16.23 -9.15 -51.95
CA THR A 474 17.07 -8.35 -52.86
C THR A 474 18.56 -8.47 -52.57
N GLY A 475 18.96 -9.12 -51.51
CA GLY A 475 20.33 -9.19 -51.01
C GLY A 475 20.73 -8.01 -50.11
N GLN A 476 19.83 -7.04 -49.87
CA GLN A 476 19.98 -5.97 -48.90
C GLN A 476 19.22 -6.30 -47.62
N THR A 477 19.64 -5.72 -46.49
CA THR A 477 18.93 -5.83 -45.20
C THR A 477 18.38 -4.48 -44.78
N THR A 478 17.33 -4.49 -43.97
CA THR A 478 16.72 -3.34 -43.34
C THR A 478 16.17 -3.73 -41.96
N THR A 479 16.07 -2.80 -41.05
CA THR A 479 15.37 -3.01 -39.78
C THR A 479 13.86 -3.00 -40.02
N ILE A 480 13.18 -4.03 -39.56
CA ILE A 480 11.71 -4.13 -39.58
C ILE A 480 11.16 -4.10 -38.18
N SER A 481 9.91 -3.63 -38.06
CA SER A 481 9.16 -3.65 -36.80
C SER A 481 8.71 -5.08 -36.39
N GLY A 482 8.37 -5.29 -35.13
CA GLY A 482 7.75 -6.53 -34.68
C GLY A 482 6.47 -6.86 -35.45
N LEU A 483 5.65 -5.87 -35.81
CA LEU A 483 4.43 -6.09 -36.59
C LEU A 483 4.73 -6.56 -38.02
N GLU A 484 5.71 -6.00 -38.68
CA GLU A 484 6.14 -6.43 -40.02
C GLU A 484 6.76 -7.85 -39.97
N GLN A 485 7.53 -8.16 -38.93
CA GLN A 485 8.06 -9.49 -38.69
C GLN A 485 6.91 -10.50 -38.53
N TYR A 486 5.90 -10.17 -37.71
CA TYR A 486 4.70 -11.02 -37.55
C TYR A 486 3.90 -11.16 -38.86
N ARG A 487 3.73 -10.06 -39.61
CA ARG A 487 3.09 -10.09 -40.94
C ARG A 487 3.79 -11.06 -41.89
N ARG A 488 5.12 -11.00 -41.94
CA ARG A 488 5.91 -11.91 -42.79
C ARG A 488 5.81 -13.38 -42.30
N ALA A 489 5.73 -13.61 -40.97
CA ALA A 489 5.52 -14.94 -40.43
C ALA A 489 4.18 -15.53 -40.90
N LEU A 490 3.09 -14.77 -40.86
CA LEU A 490 1.76 -15.19 -41.32
C LEU A 490 1.73 -15.50 -42.82
N LEU A 491 2.52 -14.77 -43.60
CA LEU A 491 2.56 -14.92 -45.06
C LEU A 491 3.65 -15.91 -45.53
N GLY A 492 4.43 -16.48 -44.60
CA GLY A 492 5.54 -17.38 -44.94
C GLY A 492 6.69 -16.67 -45.70
N LEU A 493 6.89 -15.34 -45.51
CA LEU A 493 7.87 -14.56 -46.19
C LEU A 493 9.22 -14.52 -45.48
N PRO A 494 10.33 -14.31 -46.18
CA PRO A 494 11.65 -14.14 -45.60
C PRO A 494 11.70 -12.99 -44.57
N GLY A 495 12.33 -13.25 -43.41
CA GLY A 495 12.37 -12.34 -42.30
C GLY A 495 11.15 -12.37 -41.36
N GLY A 496 10.24 -13.36 -41.55
CA GLY A 496 9.09 -13.58 -40.68
C GLY A 496 9.33 -14.54 -39.50
N THR A 497 10.58 -14.99 -39.31
CA THR A 497 10.91 -15.88 -38.18
C THR A 497 10.72 -15.10 -36.84
N PRO A 498 9.94 -15.63 -35.87
CA PRO A 498 9.82 -14.98 -34.55
C PRO A 498 11.18 -14.76 -33.89
N THR A 499 11.29 -13.78 -33.04
CA THR A 499 12.50 -13.50 -32.27
C THR A 499 12.77 -14.63 -31.29
N THR A 500 11.77 -15.02 -30.53
CA THR A 500 11.84 -16.16 -29.57
C THR A 500 10.52 -16.93 -29.51
N TYR A 501 10.63 -18.17 -29.02
CA TYR A 501 9.53 -18.95 -28.47
C TYR A 501 9.92 -19.47 -27.10
N GLN A 502 9.11 -19.19 -26.10
CA GLN A 502 9.29 -19.60 -24.72
C GLN A 502 8.28 -20.69 -24.38
N LEU A 503 8.73 -21.79 -23.77
CA LEU A 503 7.88 -22.90 -23.34
C LEU A 503 8.33 -23.40 -21.97
N THR A 504 7.42 -23.45 -21.02
CA THR A 504 7.67 -24.06 -19.72
C THR A 504 7.07 -25.47 -19.69
N THR A 505 7.80 -26.40 -19.09
CA THR A 505 7.38 -27.80 -18.89
C THR A 505 7.69 -28.24 -17.47
N GLY A 506 7.06 -29.32 -17.00
CA GLY A 506 7.31 -29.92 -15.70
C GLY A 506 6.12 -29.84 -14.75
N THR A 507 6.38 -29.81 -13.45
CA THR A 507 5.33 -29.82 -12.41
C THR A 507 4.99 -28.40 -12.00
N ALA A 508 3.76 -27.98 -12.29
CA ALA A 508 3.28 -26.62 -12.02
C ALA A 508 3.06 -26.33 -10.51
N LEU A 509 2.87 -27.37 -9.68
CA LEU A 509 2.56 -27.20 -8.27
C LEU A 509 3.82 -26.96 -7.42
N VAL A 510 3.82 -25.87 -6.66
CA VAL A 510 4.88 -25.51 -5.71
C VAL A 510 4.33 -25.35 -4.30
N PRO A 511 4.62 -26.25 -3.36
CA PRO A 511 4.37 -26.01 -1.96
C PRO A 511 5.53 -25.21 -1.33
N LEU A 512 5.20 -24.22 -0.49
CA LEU A 512 6.15 -23.43 0.28
C LEU A 512 5.63 -23.25 1.70
N THR A 513 6.53 -23.28 2.68
CA THR A 513 6.25 -22.88 4.05
C THR A 513 7.31 -21.87 4.50
N GLN A 514 6.85 -20.72 5.00
CA GLN A 514 7.71 -19.68 5.53
C GLN A 514 7.20 -19.27 6.91
N TRP A 515 8.10 -19.22 7.89
CA TRP A 515 7.83 -18.66 9.20
C TRP A 515 8.61 -17.37 9.39
N GLN A 516 7.94 -16.38 9.91
CA GLN A 516 8.49 -15.10 10.35
C GLN A 516 8.22 -14.97 11.83
N LEU A 517 9.19 -14.56 12.62
CA LEU A 517 9.06 -14.29 14.05
C LEU A 517 9.76 -12.97 14.36
N ALA A 518 9.12 -12.13 15.15
CA ALA A 518 9.74 -10.92 15.67
C ALA A 518 9.52 -10.80 17.18
N LEU A 519 10.53 -10.33 17.88
CA LEU A 519 10.46 -9.92 19.28
C LEU A 519 10.80 -8.43 19.34
N TYR A 520 10.05 -7.67 20.12
CA TYR A 520 10.33 -6.26 20.29
C TYR A 520 10.17 -5.79 21.74
N ALA A 521 10.91 -4.75 22.07
CA ALA A 521 10.77 -4.01 23.32
C ALA A 521 11.03 -2.52 23.08
N GLN A 522 10.20 -1.68 23.64
CA GLN A 522 10.29 -0.21 23.52
C GLN A 522 9.99 0.43 24.88
N ASP A 523 10.78 1.42 25.27
CA ASP A 523 10.52 2.30 26.41
C ASP A 523 10.22 3.72 25.92
N THR A 524 9.16 4.29 26.44
CA THR A 524 8.80 5.70 26.24
C THR A 524 8.88 6.39 27.59
N LEU A 525 9.87 7.31 27.71
CA LEU A 525 10.17 8.05 28.93
C LEU A 525 9.70 9.50 28.81
N LYS A 526 8.69 9.88 29.59
CA LYS A 526 8.28 11.30 29.78
C LYS A 526 9.25 11.99 30.74
N VAL A 527 10.38 12.51 30.23
CA VAL A 527 11.43 13.16 31.02
C VAL A 527 10.86 14.37 31.77
N SER A 528 10.00 15.14 31.09
CA SER A 528 9.29 16.28 31.65
C SER A 528 7.93 16.44 30.94
N SER A 529 7.14 17.44 31.36
CA SER A 529 5.91 17.81 30.64
C SER A 529 6.13 18.34 29.22
N ARG A 530 7.39 18.47 28.78
CA ARG A 530 7.76 19.03 27.47
C ARG A 530 8.74 18.16 26.68
N LEU A 531 9.22 17.07 27.25
CA LEU A 531 10.21 16.21 26.60
C LEU A 531 9.87 14.75 26.85
N THR A 532 9.63 14.04 25.78
CA THR A 532 9.48 12.60 25.73
C THR A 532 10.61 12.00 24.89
N LEU A 533 11.19 10.92 25.36
CA LEU A 533 12.19 10.12 24.67
C LEU A 533 11.60 8.72 24.44
N SER A 534 11.82 8.17 23.28
CA SER A 534 11.49 6.76 22.98
C SER A 534 12.74 6.03 22.52
N GLY A 535 12.85 4.78 22.89
CA GLY A 535 13.92 3.90 22.44
C GLY A 535 13.44 2.45 22.40
N GLY A 536 13.70 1.77 21.30
CA GLY A 536 13.24 0.40 21.12
C GLY A 536 14.21 -0.45 20.31
N LEU A 537 14.03 -1.75 20.41
CA LEU A 537 14.76 -2.75 19.65
C LEU A 537 13.75 -3.79 19.14
N ARG A 538 13.80 -4.08 17.86
CA ARG A 538 13.15 -5.22 17.24
C ARG A 538 14.20 -6.22 16.78
N TYR A 539 13.96 -7.50 17.03
CA TYR A 539 14.71 -8.61 16.48
C TYR A 539 13.78 -9.46 15.65
N ALA A 540 14.10 -9.65 14.38
CA ALA A 540 13.30 -10.43 13.45
C ALA A 540 14.09 -11.62 12.91
N LEU A 541 13.39 -12.70 12.57
CA LEU A 541 13.93 -13.86 11.89
C LEU A 541 12.94 -14.45 10.90
N GLN A 542 13.47 -15.11 9.88
CA GLN A 542 12.73 -15.77 8.82
C GLN A 542 13.34 -17.15 8.52
N THR A 543 12.51 -18.16 8.20
CA THR A 543 12.98 -19.51 7.95
C THR A 543 13.29 -19.81 6.49
N THR A 544 12.56 -19.18 5.55
CA THR A 544 12.66 -19.44 4.11
C THR A 544 12.68 -18.14 3.30
N PRO A 545 13.85 -17.68 2.83
CA PRO A 545 15.19 -18.17 3.14
C PRO A 545 15.56 -17.93 4.60
N SER A 546 16.58 -18.64 5.10
CA SER A 546 16.98 -18.46 6.51
C SER A 546 17.64 -17.09 6.72
N SER A 547 17.08 -16.26 7.59
CA SER A 547 17.63 -14.97 8.02
C SER A 547 17.43 -14.81 9.53
N PHE A 548 18.53 -14.70 10.31
CA PHE A 548 18.48 -14.75 11.78
C PHE A 548 19.20 -13.61 12.48
N ALA A 549 19.74 -12.64 11.74
CA ALA A 549 20.57 -11.58 12.33
C ALA A 549 19.97 -10.17 12.18
N ASN A 550 18.66 -10.05 12.16
CA ASN A 550 17.97 -8.81 11.83
C ASN A 550 17.60 -8.04 13.11
N PHE A 551 18.51 -7.16 13.52
CA PHE A 551 18.32 -6.26 14.66
C PHE A 551 18.00 -4.85 14.17
N ALA A 552 16.89 -4.29 14.62
CA ALA A 552 16.35 -3.01 14.22
C ALA A 552 16.17 -2.06 15.43
N PRO A 553 17.26 -1.42 15.91
CA PRO A 553 17.17 -0.41 16.96
C PRO A 553 16.54 0.87 16.42
N ARG A 554 15.74 1.54 17.28
CA ARG A 554 15.03 2.78 16.96
C ARG A 554 15.05 3.73 18.14
N ALA A 555 15.02 5.03 17.85
CA ALA A 555 14.98 6.07 18.85
C ALA A 555 14.17 7.27 18.36
N GLY A 556 13.49 7.92 19.29
CA GLY A 556 12.68 9.10 19.02
C GLY A 556 12.75 10.14 20.12
N ILE A 557 12.52 11.40 19.75
CA ILE A 557 12.43 12.54 20.64
C ILE A 557 11.22 13.37 20.23
N ALA A 558 10.33 13.68 21.20
CA ALA A 558 9.28 14.68 21.03
C ALA A 558 9.52 15.81 22.06
N TRP A 559 9.72 17.04 21.57
CA TRP A 559 10.06 18.18 22.40
C TRP A 559 9.15 19.38 22.17
N ALA A 560 8.31 19.72 23.16
CA ALA A 560 7.52 20.93 23.15
C ALA A 560 8.41 22.15 23.45
N LEU A 561 8.51 23.07 22.49
CA LEU A 561 9.33 24.28 22.62
C LEU A 561 8.71 25.29 23.57
N ASP A 562 7.40 25.29 23.73
CA ASP A 562 6.67 26.20 24.61
C ASP A 562 5.94 25.46 25.75
N LYS A 563 5.48 26.22 26.77
CA LYS A 563 4.84 25.67 27.97
C LYS A 563 3.44 25.05 27.70
N HIS A 564 2.82 25.42 26.60
CA HIS A 564 1.48 24.98 26.24
C HIS A 564 1.50 23.87 25.18
N ALA A 565 2.69 23.39 24.84
CA ALA A 565 2.92 22.39 23.79
C ALA A 565 2.29 22.74 22.42
N LYS A 566 2.25 24.04 22.10
CA LYS A 566 1.75 24.51 20.80
C LYS A 566 2.72 24.24 19.66
N THR A 567 4.00 24.19 19.97
CA THR A 567 5.06 23.88 19.01
C THR A 567 5.82 22.68 19.51
N VAL A 568 5.79 21.60 18.74
CA VAL A 568 6.55 20.37 19.04
C VAL A 568 7.51 20.07 17.91
N VAL A 569 8.71 19.68 18.28
CA VAL A 569 9.73 19.16 17.37
C VAL A 569 9.85 17.67 17.61
N HIS A 570 9.81 16.90 16.54
CA HIS A 570 10.00 15.47 16.52
C HIS A 570 11.30 15.13 15.80
N LEU A 571 12.06 14.20 16.38
CA LEU A 571 13.25 13.61 15.75
C LEU A 571 13.17 12.10 15.93
N HIS A 572 13.33 11.36 14.84
CA HIS A 572 13.32 9.92 14.87
C HIS A 572 14.46 9.36 14.02
N ALA A 573 14.99 8.23 14.42
CA ALA A 573 15.95 7.46 13.64
C ALA A 573 15.82 5.98 13.96
N GLY A 574 15.96 5.13 12.96
CA GLY A 574 15.88 3.70 13.17
C GLY A 574 16.45 2.88 12.03
N LEU A 575 16.82 1.66 12.38
CA LEU A 575 17.08 0.58 11.44
C LEU A 575 15.81 -0.26 11.30
N PHE A 576 15.59 -0.76 10.08
CA PHE A 576 14.49 -1.64 9.73
C PHE A 576 15.03 -2.82 8.92
N SER A 577 14.26 -3.90 8.88
CA SER A 577 14.59 -5.08 8.10
C SER A 577 13.34 -5.60 7.44
N SER A 578 13.31 -5.62 6.11
CA SER A 578 12.15 -6.08 5.34
C SER A 578 12.34 -7.53 4.94
N VAL A 579 11.31 -8.34 5.20
CA VAL A 579 11.29 -9.79 4.91
C VAL A 579 11.44 -10.09 3.41
N VAL A 580 11.99 -11.26 3.09
CA VAL A 580 12.01 -11.80 1.72
C VAL A 580 10.61 -12.30 1.38
N PRO A 581 9.95 -11.80 0.32
CA PRO A 581 8.60 -12.21 -0.02
C PRO A 581 8.50 -13.72 -0.36
N ALA A 582 7.42 -14.36 0.08
CA ALA A 582 7.15 -15.77 -0.24
C ALA A 582 7.03 -16.00 -1.77
N SER A 583 6.50 -15.02 -2.52
CA SER A 583 6.38 -15.09 -3.99
C SER A 583 7.74 -15.25 -4.68
N MET A 584 8.77 -14.55 -4.23
CA MET A 584 10.13 -14.67 -4.76
C MET A 584 10.69 -16.09 -4.54
N MET A 585 10.42 -16.67 -3.36
CA MET A 585 10.83 -18.04 -3.04
C MET A 585 10.05 -19.07 -3.87
N THR A 586 8.76 -18.86 -4.05
CA THR A 586 7.88 -19.72 -4.86
C THR A 586 8.36 -19.76 -6.31
N GLU A 587 8.69 -18.62 -6.91
CA GLU A 587 9.22 -18.54 -8.27
C GLU A 587 10.57 -19.27 -8.41
N ALA A 588 11.49 -19.04 -7.48
CA ALA A 588 12.80 -19.72 -7.51
C ALA A 588 12.66 -21.24 -7.31
N TYR A 589 11.74 -21.69 -6.48
CA TYR A 589 11.48 -23.14 -6.30
C TYR A 589 10.76 -23.75 -7.49
N ARG A 590 9.94 -23.01 -8.20
CA ARG A 590 9.24 -23.41 -9.41
C ARG A 590 10.23 -23.62 -10.55
N LEU A 591 10.98 -22.61 -10.92
CA LEU A 591 11.88 -22.58 -12.09
C LEU A 591 13.30 -23.04 -11.77
N ASN A 592 13.46 -24.05 -10.90
CA ASN A 592 14.79 -24.52 -10.44
C ASN A 592 15.46 -25.56 -11.38
N GLY A 593 14.90 -25.79 -12.57
CA GLY A 593 15.41 -26.76 -13.53
C GLY A 593 15.07 -28.22 -13.24
N THR A 594 14.57 -28.53 -12.03
CA THR A 594 14.14 -29.89 -11.65
C THR A 594 12.63 -30.00 -11.53
N ARG A 595 11.98 -28.99 -11.01
CA ARG A 595 10.51 -28.92 -10.88
C ARG A 595 9.88 -28.44 -12.17
N GLN A 596 10.28 -27.29 -12.63
CA GLN A 596 9.98 -26.76 -13.96
C GLN A 596 11.26 -26.36 -14.68
N GLN A 597 11.23 -26.50 -15.99
CA GLN A 597 12.26 -26.02 -16.89
C GLN A 597 11.60 -25.14 -17.95
N GLU A 598 12.08 -23.94 -18.07
CA GLU A 598 11.74 -23.04 -19.15
C GLU A 598 12.70 -23.21 -20.30
N LEU A 599 12.20 -23.35 -21.50
CA LEU A 599 12.97 -23.45 -22.73
C LEU A 599 12.74 -22.19 -23.55
N MET A 600 13.81 -21.47 -23.86
CA MET A 600 13.79 -20.33 -24.77
C MET A 600 14.44 -20.75 -26.08
N ILE A 601 13.70 -20.69 -27.17
CA ILE A 601 14.15 -21.01 -28.52
C ILE A 601 14.29 -19.71 -29.31
N TYR A 602 15.47 -19.45 -29.82
CA TYR A 602 15.75 -18.26 -30.62
C TYR A 602 15.50 -18.56 -32.11
N SER A 603 14.89 -17.61 -32.79
CA SER A 603 14.55 -17.70 -34.21
C SER A 603 13.78 -18.99 -34.55
N PRO A 604 12.70 -19.34 -33.83
CA PRO A 604 11.95 -20.57 -34.05
C PRO A 604 11.16 -20.53 -35.36
N SER A 605 10.78 -21.71 -35.84
CA SER A 605 9.77 -21.83 -36.90
C SER A 605 8.42 -21.39 -36.37
N TYR A 606 7.71 -20.50 -37.07
CA TYR A 606 6.35 -20.13 -36.67
C TYR A 606 5.42 -21.33 -36.88
N ASP A 607 4.43 -21.55 -35.99
CA ASP A 607 3.51 -22.68 -35.91
C ASP A 607 4.13 -24.06 -35.61
N THR A 608 5.43 -24.28 -35.79
CA THR A 608 6.11 -25.53 -35.49
C THR A 608 7.43 -25.33 -34.75
N PRO A 609 7.43 -24.68 -33.58
CA PRO A 609 8.64 -24.14 -32.91
C PRO A 609 9.53 -25.23 -32.28
N LEU A 610 9.09 -26.49 -32.29
CA LEU A 610 9.80 -27.62 -31.64
C LEU A 610 10.44 -28.57 -32.63
N THR A 611 10.75 -28.14 -33.87
CA THR A 611 11.51 -28.96 -34.80
C THR A 611 12.91 -29.28 -34.25
N PRO A 612 13.59 -30.37 -34.68
CA PRO A 612 14.98 -30.64 -34.25
C PRO A 612 15.93 -29.51 -34.53
N THR A 613 15.69 -28.74 -35.59
CA THR A 613 16.52 -27.54 -35.92
C THR A 613 16.30 -26.43 -34.88
N ASP A 614 15.06 -26.13 -34.52
CA ASP A 614 14.72 -25.10 -33.54
C ASP A 614 15.28 -25.48 -32.17
N GLN A 615 15.13 -26.76 -31.77
CA GLN A 615 15.66 -27.24 -30.48
C GLN A 615 17.18 -27.13 -30.39
N SER A 616 17.91 -27.11 -31.51
CA SER A 616 19.35 -26.88 -31.51
C SER A 616 19.76 -25.46 -31.12
N LEU A 617 18.84 -24.50 -31.19
CA LEU A 617 18.96 -23.11 -30.78
C LEU A 617 18.31 -22.82 -29.43
N ALA A 618 17.91 -23.87 -28.73
CA ALA A 618 17.24 -23.74 -27.45
C ALA A 618 18.23 -23.52 -26.30
N VAL A 619 17.85 -22.62 -25.40
CA VAL A 619 18.53 -22.36 -24.12
C VAL A 619 17.55 -22.66 -23.01
N SER A 620 17.95 -23.50 -22.06
CA SER A 620 17.15 -23.67 -20.84
C SER A 620 17.30 -22.45 -19.93
N THR A 621 16.24 -22.13 -19.20
CA THR A 621 16.26 -21.03 -18.23
C THR A 621 15.90 -21.57 -16.85
N VAL A 622 16.69 -21.25 -15.86
CA VAL A 622 16.43 -21.55 -14.45
C VAL A 622 16.50 -20.31 -13.59
N ARG A 623 15.70 -20.30 -12.52
CA ARG A 623 15.74 -19.25 -11.50
C ARG A 623 16.56 -19.74 -10.30
N ALA A 624 17.57 -18.98 -9.90
CA ALA A 624 18.46 -19.33 -8.80
C ALA A 624 18.34 -18.34 -7.63
N LEU A 625 18.59 -18.83 -6.44
CA LEU A 625 18.78 -18.01 -5.25
C LEU A 625 20.27 -17.85 -4.97
N PRO A 626 20.74 -16.69 -4.51
CA PRO A 626 22.11 -16.54 -4.05
C PRO A 626 22.29 -17.34 -2.74
N PRO A 627 23.51 -17.76 -2.42
CA PRO A 627 23.79 -18.49 -1.19
C PRO A 627 23.40 -17.77 0.09
N THR A 628 23.31 -16.45 0.05
CA THR A 628 23.05 -15.55 1.18
C THR A 628 21.96 -14.53 0.82
N LEU A 629 20.77 -15.00 0.51
CA LEU A 629 19.62 -14.12 0.41
C LEU A 629 19.11 -13.84 1.82
N ALA A 630 19.10 -12.58 2.23
CA ALA A 630 18.68 -12.14 3.57
C ALA A 630 17.67 -11.01 3.44
N GLU A 631 17.03 -10.67 4.53
CA GLU A 631 16.16 -9.50 4.64
C GLU A 631 16.90 -8.21 4.22
N VAL A 632 16.16 -7.25 3.66
CA VAL A 632 16.71 -5.96 3.20
C VAL A 632 16.84 -5.01 4.40
N PRO A 633 18.08 -4.68 4.84
CA PRO A 633 18.27 -3.69 5.89
C PRO A 633 18.07 -2.28 5.32
N SER A 634 17.46 -1.41 6.13
CA SER A 634 17.32 0.01 5.78
C SER A 634 17.49 0.89 7.00
N PHE A 635 17.97 2.10 6.76
CA PHE A 635 18.03 3.18 7.75
C PHE A 635 17.06 4.28 7.34
N GLN A 636 16.28 4.74 8.29
CA GLN A 636 15.46 5.91 8.09
C GLN A 636 15.60 6.87 9.27
N SER A 637 15.59 8.17 9.00
CA SER A 637 15.51 9.22 9.99
C SER A 637 14.48 10.26 9.57
N GLY A 638 13.91 10.94 10.54
CA GLY A 638 12.93 12.01 10.32
C GLY A 638 13.12 13.14 11.30
N ALA A 639 12.90 14.35 10.82
CA ALA A 639 12.81 15.55 11.64
C ALA A 639 11.55 16.32 11.24
N GLY A 640 10.76 16.71 12.23
CA GLY A 640 9.51 17.41 12.02
C GLY A 640 9.27 18.50 13.03
N ILE A 641 8.47 19.47 12.63
CA ILE A 641 7.94 20.52 13.49
C ILE A 641 6.44 20.65 13.22
N GLU A 642 5.69 20.71 14.30
CA GLU A 642 4.24 20.97 14.29
C GLU A 642 3.93 22.22 15.10
N HIS A 643 2.91 22.95 14.67
CA HIS A 643 2.46 24.14 15.39
C HIS A 643 0.95 24.32 15.34
N ASP A 644 0.36 24.51 16.54
CA ASP A 644 -1.05 24.87 16.71
C ASP A 644 -1.24 26.39 16.73
N PHE A 645 -1.86 26.89 15.68
CA PHE A 645 -2.27 28.28 15.58
C PHE A 645 -3.63 28.54 16.26
N PRO A 646 -3.98 29.80 16.55
CA PRO A 646 -5.32 30.15 17.00
C PRO A 646 -6.42 29.67 16.05
N HIS A 647 -7.60 29.39 16.58
CA HIS A 647 -8.80 28.94 15.83
C HIS A 647 -8.66 27.53 15.26
N HIS A 648 -7.89 26.64 15.91
CA HIS A 648 -7.74 25.24 15.58
C HIS A 648 -7.11 24.97 14.19
N TRP A 649 -6.23 25.86 13.76
CA TRP A 649 -5.34 25.58 12.65
C TRP A 649 -4.11 24.83 13.15
N HIS A 650 -3.74 23.80 12.45
CA HIS A 650 -2.55 23.04 12.72
C HIS A 650 -1.70 22.95 11.46
N ALA A 651 -0.40 23.18 11.57
CA ALA A 651 0.55 23.04 10.47
C ALA A 651 1.73 22.18 10.88
N GLN A 652 2.21 21.38 9.93
CA GLN A 652 3.35 20.51 10.13
C GLN A 652 4.29 20.55 8.93
N ALA A 653 5.57 20.37 9.19
CA ALA A 653 6.61 20.24 8.19
C ALA A 653 7.59 19.16 8.62
N ASN A 654 7.72 18.13 7.81
CA ASN A 654 8.53 16.95 8.09
C ASN A 654 9.52 16.71 6.96
N VAL A 655 10.72 16.29 7.29
CA VAL A 655 11.75 15.85 6.36
C VAL A 655 12.20 14.46 6.78
N TYR A 656 12.22 13.54 5.85
CA TYR A 656 12.66 12.17 6.06
C TYR A 656 13.84 11.87 5.14
N TYR A 657 14.83 11.17 5.66
CA TYR A 657 15.90 10.54 4.87
C TYR A 657 15.73 9.03 4.94
N ALA A 658 15.83 8.37 3.80
CA ALA A 658 15.78 6.93 3.70
C ALA A 658 17.01 6.41 2.95
N GLU A 659 17.55 5.28 3.41
CA GLU A 659 18.62 4.54 2.74
C GLU A 659 18.40 3.05 2.96
N ALA A 660 18.31 2.28 1.87
CA ALA A 660 18.19 0.83 1.91
C ALA A 660 19.36 0.20 1.14
N TRP A 661 19.87 -0.90 1.67
CA TRP A 661 20.98 -1.67 1.09
C TRP A 661 20.52 -3.09 0.81
N ASN A 662 21.21 -3.74 -0.14
CA ASN A 662 20.92 -5.12 -0.50
C ASN A 662 19.50 -5.33 -1.02
N ASP A 663 18.91 -4.29 -1.64
CA ASP A 663 17.61 -4.43 -2.28
C ASP A 663 17.68 -5.46 -3.43
N TYR A 664 16.55 -6.09 -3.74
CA TYR A 664 16.54 -7.22 -4.66
C TYR A 664 16.46 -6.79 -6.11
N ARG A 665 17.25 -7.47 -6.96
CA ARG A 665 17.16 -7.38 -8.42
C ARG A 665 17.52 -8.72 -9.05
N SER A 666 17.23 -8.88 -10.32
CA SER A 666 17.52 -10.10 -11.07
C SER A 666 18.65 -9.88 -12.08
N ARG A 667 19.44 -10.90 -12.30
CA ARG A 667 20.52 -10.91 -13.30
C ARG A 667 20.70 -12.30 -13.90
N ASN A 668 21.07 -12.36 -15.19
CA ASN A 668 21.58 -13.58 -15.79
C ASN A 668 23.05 -13.75 -15.45
N ILE A 669 23.36 -14.54 -14.42
CA ILE A 669 24.77 -14.79 -14.00
C ILE A 669 25.51 -15.73 -14.94
N ASN A 670 24.83 -16.33 -15.90
CA ASN A 670 25.39 -17.21 -16.91
C ASN A 670 25.18 -16.67 -18.33
N ALA A 671 25.13 -15.33 -18.46
CA ALA A 671 25.04 -14.68 -19.75
C ALA A 671 26.24 -15.02 -20.65
N PRO A 672 26.05 -15.09 -21.99
CA PRO A 672 27.13 -15.41 -22.93
C PRO A 672 28.29 -14.41 -22.86
N MET A 673 29.50 -14.89 -22.73
CA MET A 673 30.71 -14.04 -22.65
C MET A 673 31.31 -13.83 -24.06
N VAL A 674 30.87 -12.77 -24.74
CA VAL A 674 31.48 -12.37 -26.01
C VAL A 674 32.85 -11.71 -25.80
N ALA A 675 33.73 -11.71 -26.81
CA ALA A 675 35.10 -11.25 -26.69
C ALA A 675 35.23 -9.80 -26.19
N SER A 676 34.26 -8.96 -26.41
CA SER A 676 34.19 -7.58 -25.90
C SER A 676 33.58 -7.46 -24.47
N GLY A 677 33.11 -8.57 -23.87
CA GLY A 677 32.37 -8.57 -22.63
C GLY A 677 30.95 -8.03 -22.74
N ILE A 678 30.47 -7.81 -23.94
CA ILE A 678 29.17 -7.21 -24.28
C ILE A 678 28.66 -7.99 -25.49
N GLY A 679 27.36 -8.31 -25.54
CA GLY A 679 26.70 -8.89 -26.71
C GLY A 679 26.93 -8.00 -27.96
N ASN A 680 26.80 -8.55 -29.12
CA ASN A 680 27.07 -7.87 -30.39
C ASN A 680 25.82 -7.43 -31.13
N GLY A 681 24.69 -7.33 -30.42
CA GLY A 681 23.41 -6.96 -31.00
C GLY A 681 22.75 -8.07 -31.83
N ASN A 682 23.31 -9.28 -31.79
CA ASN A 682 22.76 -10.45 -32.47
C ASN A 682 22.58 -11.60 -31.48
N PRO A 683 21.36 -11.85 -30.96
CA PRO A 683 21.10 -12.92 -30.00
C PRO A 683 21.57 -14.30 -30.50
N THR A 684 21.45 -14.58 -31.80
CA THR A 684 21.86 -15.87 -32.37
C THR A 684 23.41 -16.05 -32.35
N GLU A 685 24.14 -14.96 -32.54
CA GLU A 685 25.63 -15.00 -32.41
C GLU A 685 26.03 -15.04 -30.92
N ALA A 686 25.33 -14.37 -30.04
CA ALA A 686 25.53 -14.44 -28.60
C ALA A 686 25.36 -15.88 -28.07
N LEU A 687 24.42 -16.66 -28.60
CA LEU A 687 24.25 -18.07 -28.23
C LEU A 687 25.46 -18.94 -28.47
N LYS A 688 26.31 -18.60 -29.44
CA LYS A 688 27.56 -19.34 -29.77
C LYS A 688 28.73 -18.98 -28.85
N ALA A 689 28.62 -17.91 -28.08
CA ALA A 689 29.65 -17.49 -27.16
C ALA A 689 29.69 -18.39 -25.91
N PRO A 690 30.86 -18.60 -25.32
CA PRO A 690 31.01 -19.41 -24.13
C PRO A 690 30.28 -18.78 -22.95
N ARG A 691 29.69 -19.60 -22.10
CA ARG A 691 29.02 -19.20 -20.88
C ARG A 691 29.86 -19.57 -19.66
N PRO A 692 29.86 -18.75 -18.58
CA PRO A 692 30.77 -18.95 -17.45
C PRO A 692 30.50 -20.20 -16.61
N LEU A 693 29.23 -20.62 -16.47
CA LEU A 693 28.85 -21.66 -15.53
C LEU A 693 28.33 -22.94 -16.21
N ALA A 694 27.38 -22.84 -17.12
CA ALA A 694 26.75 -23.99 -17.78
C ALA A 694 26.51 -23.70 -19.27
N PRO A 695 26.77 -24.62 -20.18
CA PRO A 695 26.48 -24.43 -21.59
C PRO A 695 24.96 -24.43 -21.80
N ASN A 696 24.46 -23.63 -22.74
CA ASN A 696 23.08 -23.55 -23.18
C ASN A 696 22.05 -23.37 -22.04
N GLU A 697 22.40 -22.61 -21.00
CA GLU A 697 21.50 -22.34 -19.88
C GLU A 697 21.58 -20.87 -19.48
N ASN A 698 20.44 -20.21 -19.34
CA ASN A 698 20.31 -18.94 -18.62
C ASN A 698 20.11 -19.23 -17.13
N ILE A 699 20.92 -18.65 -16.27
CA ILE A 699 20.76 -18.74 -14.82
C ILE A 699 20.36 -17.37 -14.31
N PHE A 700 19.06 -17.18 -14.18
CA PHE A 700 18.48 -15.94 -13.65
C PHE A 700 18.53 -15.98 -12.12
N GLN A 701 19.43 -15.23 -11.54
CA GLN A 701 19.64 -15.20 -10.10
C GLN A 701 19.06 -13.92 -9.49
N TYR A 702 18.37 -14.06 -8.36
CA TYR A 702 18.11 -12.93 -7.49
C TYR A 702 19.41 -12.47 -6.83
N GLU A 703 19.65 -11.17 -6.84
CA GLU A 703 20.81 -10.54 -6.17
C GLU A 703 20.30 -9.58 -5.09
N ALA A 704 20.91 -9.64 -3.92
CA ALA A 704 20.72 -8.67 -2.83
C ALA A 704 21.85 -7.63 -2.89
N THR A 705 21.86 -6.79 -3.94
CA THR A 705 22.98 -5.87 -4.24
C THR A 705 22.52 -4.46 -4.59
N GLY A 706 21.22 -4.22 -4.56
CA GLY A 706 20.61 -2.92 -4.87
C GLY A 706 20.74 -1.90 -3.74
N HIS A 707 20.57 -0.65 -4.10
CA HIS A 707 20.65 0.48 -3.19
C HIS A 707 19.54 1.50 -3.51
N LEU A 708 18.91 2.02 -2.45
CA LEU A 708 17.98 3.14 -2.53
C LEU A 708 18.44 4.21 -1.53
N SER A 709 18.37 5.48 -1.91
CA SER A 709 18.63 6.59 -0.98
C SER A 709 17.94 7.87 -1.42
N GLY A 710 17.65 8.74 -0.46
CA GLY A 710 17.17 10.08 -0.72
C GLY A 710 16.29 10.68 0.35
N ASP A 711 15.67 11.78 0.01
CA ASP A 711 14.92 12.63 0.94
C ASP A 711 13.45 12.71 0.52
N VAL A 712 12.57 12.82 1.51
CA VAL A 712 11.14 13.11 1.32
C VAL A 712 10.76 14.28 2.22
N VAL A 713 10.06 15.25 1.66
CA VAL A 713 9.53 16.41 2.40
C VAL A 713 8.01 16.34 2.43
N PHE A 714 7.44 16.46 3.60
CA PHE A 714 6.00 16.57 3.79
C PHE A 714 5.64 17.92 4.43
N LEU A 715 4.65 18.61 3.84
CA LEU A 715 4.05 19.80 4.39
C LEU A 715 2.56 19.56 4.59
N GLY A 716 2.07 19.74 5.80
CA GLY A 716 0.66 19.54 6.16
C GLY A 716 0.04 20.80 6.74
N LEU A 717 -1.20 21.04 6.40
CA LEU A 717 -2.04 22.08 6.98
C LEU A 717 -3.44 21.53 7.18
N ASP A 718 -3.94 21.60 8.39
CA ASP A 718 -5.27 21.13 8.72
C ASP A 718 -6.07 22.07 9.61
N GLN A 719 -7.39 21.87 9.62
CA GLN A 719 -8.33 22.60 10.44
C GLN A 719 -9.47 21.65 10.86
N HIS A 720 -9.56 21.33 12.14
CA HIS A 720 -10.41 20.24 12.61
C HIS A 720 -11.75 20.63 13.22
N SER A 721 -11.90 21.80 13.75
CA SER A 721 -13.06 22.10 14.61
C SER A 721 -13.84 23.37 14.28
N TYR A 722 -13.70 23.91 13.09
CA TYR A 722 -14.53 25.00 12.65
C TYR A 722 -15.92 24.50 12.26
N ARG A 723 -16.98 25.11 12.78
CA ARG A 723 -18.37 24.65 12.57
C ARG A 723 -18.80 24.50 11.10
N ARG A 724 -18.17 25.20 10.19
CA ARG A 724 -18.56 25.24 8.77
C ARG A 724 -17.67 24.42 7.87
N PHE A 725 -16.41 24.25 8.21
CA PHE A 725 -15.50 23.45 7.39
C PHE A 725 -14.43 22.77 8.25
N ASN A 726 -14.00 21.63 7.83
CA ASN A 726 -12.78 20.97 8.25
C ASN A 726 -12.04 20.51 7.01
N PHE A 727 -10.73 20.49 7.04
CA PHE A 727 -9.94 19.99 5.92
C PHE A 727 -8.55 19.57 6.37
N PHE A 728 -7.92 18.78 5.53
CA PHE A 728 -6.51 18.43 5.55
C PHE A 728 -5.92 18.67 4.16
N LEU A 729 -4.84 19.44 4.08
CA LEU A 729 -4.07 19.72 2.89
C LEU A 729 -2.66 19.20 3.10
N GLY A 730 -2.18 18.32 2.22
CA GLY A 730 -0.84 17.76 2.26
C GLY A 730 -0.10 17.98 0.96
N TYR A 731 1.19 18.26 1.06
CA TYR A 731 2.12 18.30 -0.07
C TYR A 731 3.32 17.42 0.21
N LEU A 732 3.63 16.52 -0.72
CA LEU A 732 4.79 15.63 -0.68
C LEU A 732 5.74 15.97 -1.84
N PHE A 733 7.02 16.01 -1.49
CA PHE A 733 8.11 16.10 -2.46
C PHE A 733 9.07 14.94 -2.24
N PHE A 734 9.27 14.13 -3.26
CA PHE A 734 10.20 13.00 -3.26
C PHE A 734 11.46 13.34 -4.04
N ASN A 735 12.60 12.99 -3.51
CA ASN A 735 13.90 13.08 -4.18
C ASN A 735 14.69 11.80 -3.86
N LEU A 736 14.20 10.70 -4.38
CA LEU A 736 14.77 9.37 -4.18
C LEU A 736 15.49 8.90 -5.44
N THR A 737 16.50 8.07 -5.24
CA THR A 737 17.17 7.32 -6.29
C THR A 737 17.35 5.88 -5.86
N ASN A 738 17.18 4.96 -6.81
CA ASN A 738 17.53 3.56 -6.63
C ASN A 738 18.23 3.00 -7.87
N ASP A 739 18.83 1.82 -7.72
CA ASP A 739 19.46 1.09 -8.83
C ASP A 739 18.84 -0.29 -9.02
N THR A 740 17.62 -0.48 -8.52
CA THR A 740 16.84 -1.70 -8.65
C THR A 740 15.56 -1.43 -9.43
N PRO A 741 15.25 -2.22 -10.47
CA PRO A 741 13.92 -2.24 -11.08
C PRO A 741 12.87 -2.76 -10.08
N GLN A 742 11.62 -2.37 -10.28
CA GLN A 742 10.51 -2.79 -9.43
C GLN A 742 10.36 -4.33 -9.42
N ASN A 743 9.88 -4.88 -8.31
CA ASN A 743 9.60 -6.31 -8.12
C ASN A 743 10.81 -7.23 -8.35
N ALA A 744 12.01 -6.80 -7.93
CA ALA A 744 13.26 -7.52 -8.16
C ALA A 744 13.52 -7.82 -9.66
N GLY A 745 13.10 -6.91 -10.54
CA GLY A 745 13.22 -7.02 -11.98
C GLY A 745 14.66 -7.11 -12.46
N PHE A 746 14.82 -7.38 -13.75
CA PHE A 746 16.14 -7.48 -14.36
C PHE A 746 16.78 -6.11 -14.61
N VAL A 747 18.06 -6.00 -14.33
CA VAL A 747 18.89 -4.90 -14.83
C VAL A 747 19.01 -5.00 -16.35
N GLN A 748 19.26 -3.88 -17.03
CA GLN A 748 19.41 -3.86 -18.48
C GLN A 748 20.51 -4.81 -18.96
N SER A 749 21.60 -4.93 -18.23
CA SER A 749 22.76 -5.69 -18.68
C SER A 749 23.24 -6.66 -17.61
N ALA A 750 23.38 -7.93 -17.97
CA ALA A 750 24.01 -8.92 -17.13
C ALA A 750 25.48 -8.59 -16.80
N TYR A 751 26.11 -7.74 -17.59
CA TYR A 751 27.56 -7.46 -17.53
C TYR A 751 27.88 -6.17 -16.74
N SER A 752 26.91 -5.30 -16.49
CA SER A 752 27.13 -3.96 -15.93
C SER A 752 25.89 -3.40 -15.23
N ASN A 753 26.10 -2.58 -14.20
CA ASN A 753 25.05 -1.76 -13.57
C ASN A 753 25.05 -0.31 -14.10
N ARG A 754 25.72 -0.03 -15.22
CA ARG A 754 25.76 1.31 -15.77
C ARG A 754 24.37 1.76 -16.22
N GLY A 755 23.96 2.96 -15.79
CA GLY A 755 22.66 3.53 -16.12
C GLY A 755 21.48 3.03 -15.30
N GLU A 756 21.70 2.17 -14.29
CA GLU A 756 20.62 1.65 -13.43
C GLU A 756 20.20 2.64 -12.34
N THR A 757 21.10 3.52 -11.89
CA THR A 757 20.75 4.53 -10.87
C THR A 757 19.81 5.58 -11.47
N ALA A 758 18.57 5.62 -10.97
CA ALA A 758 17.53 6.49 -11.47
C ALA A 758 16.48 6.78 -10.38
N ARG A 759 15.46 7.55 -10.72
CA ARG A 759 14.27 7.69 -9.91
C ARG A 759 13.58 6.33 -9.80
N PRO A 760 13.06 5.95 -8.62
CA PRO A 760 12.22 4.75 -8.50
C PRO A 760 11.01 4.80 -9.44
N ASP A 761 10.58 3.65 -9.94
CA ASP A 761 9.48 3.53 -10.91
C ASP A 761 8.15 4.09 -10.38
N TRP A 762 7.97 4.03 -9.07
CA TRP A 762 6.78 4.52 -8.36
C TRP A 762 6.86 6.00 -7.93
N GLU A 763 8.00 6.68 -8.10
CA GLU A 763 8.18 8.04 -7.61
C GLU A 763 7.35 9.05 -8.42
N ALA A 764 6.27 9.53 -7.84
CA ALA A 764 5.64 10.78 -8.25
C ALA A 764 6.30 11.94 -7.49
N ARG A 765 7.24 12.66 -8.15
CA ARG A 765 8.12 13.65 -7.49
C ARG A 765 7.38 14.71 -6.67
N ASN A 766 6.24 15.17 -7.14
CA ASN A 766 5.39 16.12 -6.44
C ASN A 766 3.99 15.55 -6.30
N ARG A 767 3.42 15.61 -5.12
CA ARG A 767 2.05 15.23 -4.86
C ARG A 767 1.37 16.24 -3.96
N LEU A 768 0.22 16.74 -4.37
CA LEU A 768 -0.64 17.63 -3.61
C LEU A 768 -1.98 16.94 -3.40
N PHE A 769 -2.43 16.82 -2.16
CA PHE A 769 -3.71 16.24 -1.85
C PHE A 769 -4.49 17.07 -0.82
N PHE A 770 -5.79 17.03 -0.94
CA PHE A 770 -6.71 17.75 -0.07
C PHE A 770 -7.94 16.88 0.23
N PHE A 771 -8.30 16.85 1.50
CA PHE A 771 -9.54 16.25 1.99
C PHE A 771 -10.28 17.32 2.78
N GLY A 772 -11.56 17.58 2.45
CA GLY A 772 -12.28 18.61 3.16
C GLY A 772 -13.77 18.40 3.15
N THR A 773 -14.42 18.93 4.19
CA THR A 773 -15.86 18.91 4.35
C THR A 773 -16.37 20.32 4.65
N LEU A 774 -17.39 20.75 3.93
CA LEU A 774 -18.07 22.03 4.08
C LEU A 774 -19.53 21.78 4.49
N ASN A 775 -19.89 22.25 5.67
CA ASN A 775 -21.28 22.21 6.16
C ASN A 775 -22.06 23.40 5.61
N LEU A 776 -22.96 23.12 4.67
CA LEU A 776 -23.82 24.08 4.00
C LEU A 776 -25.13 24.30 4.80
N PRO A 777 -25.86 25.38 4.53
CA PRO A 777 -27.19 25.60 5.11
C PRO A 777 -28.13 24.40 4.88
N ARG A 778 -29.14 24.24 5.75
CA ARG A 778 -30.13 23.15 5.72
C ARG A 778 -29.56 21.76 5.96
N LYS A 779 -28.43 21.64 6.66
CA LYS A 779 -27.74 20.36 6.96
C LYS A 779 -27.32 19.59 5.71
N VAL A 780 -26.99 20.29 4.66
CA VAL A 780 -26.30 19.73 3.49
C VAL A 780 -24.81 19.74 3.78
N GLU A 781 -24.13 18.69 3.44
CA GLU A 781 -22.69 18.54 3.61
C GLU A 781 -22.06 18.27 2.24
N LEU A 782 -21.03 19.04 1.92
CA LEU A 782 -20.22 18.89 0.73
C LEU A 782 -18.84 18.42 1.16
N SER A 783 -18.46 17.22 0.76
CA SER A 783 -17.11 16.69 0.94
C SER A 783 -16.37 16.73 -0.39
N SER A 784 -15.09 17.04 -0.35
CA SER A 784 -14.23 17.09 -1.51
C SER A 784 -12.91 16.40 -1.22
N GLN A 785 -12.47 15.63 -2.17
CA GLN A 785 -11.13 15.06 -2.22
C GLN A 785 -10.47 15.48 -3.50
N PHE A 786 -9.24 15.95 -3.37
CA PHE A 786 -8.40 16.32 -4.50
C PHE A 786 -7.05 15.63 -4.35
N ASP A 787 -6.54 15.04 -5.42
CA ASP A 787 -5.20 14.47 -5.50
C ASP A 787 -4.60 14.83 -6.85
N ALA A 788 -3.44 15.43 -6.84
CA ALA A 788 -2.68 15.74 -8.03
C ALA A 788 -1.22 15.34 -7.84
N GLN A 789 -0.72 14.53 -8.76
CA GLN A 789 0.66 14.06 -8.70
C GLN A 789 1.36 14.20 -10.05
N SER A 790 2.64 14.55 -10.00
CA SER A 790 3.49 14.55 -11.20
C SER A 790 3.61 13.12 -11.73
N GLY A 791 3.83 13.00 -13.03
CA GLY A 791 3.97 11.70 -13.68
C GLY A 791 5.11 10.86 -13.09
N GLN A 792 4.84 9.57 -12.96
CA GLN A 792 5.84 8.57 -12.62
C GLN A 792 6.80 8.37 -13.79
N PRO A 793 8.04 7.96 -13.55
CA PRO A 793 8.97 7.65 -14.61
C PRO A 793 8.66 6.29 -15.24
N TYR A 794 9.12 6.09 -16.47
CA TYR A 794 9.07 4.81 -17.17
C TYR A 794 10.32 4.59 -18.03
N ASP A 795 10.67 3.33 -18.26
CA ASP A 795 11.79 2.96 -19.12
C ASP A 795 11.44 3.09 -20.59
N ILE A 796 12.40 3.53 -21.38
CA ILE A 796 12.37 3.48 -22.84
C ILE A 796 13.18 2.27 -23.27
N THR A 797 12.56 1.34 -24.00
CA THR A 797 13.19 0.08 -24.43
C THR A 797 13.25 -0.03 -25.94
N THR A 798 14.11 -0.91 -26.44
CA THR A 798 14.18 -1.26 -27.85
C THR A 798 13.20 -2.37 -28.21
N GLY A 799 12.73 -3.15 -27.21
CA GLY A 799 11.88 -4.32 -27.40
C GLY A 799 12.65 -5.57 -27.84
N THR A 800 13.97 -5.51 -27.84
CA THR A 800 14.89 -6.57 -28.24
C THR A 800 15.93 -6.85 -27.16
N ASP A 801 16.69 -7.93 -27.30
CA ASP A 801 17.89 -8.24 -26.51
C ASP A 801 19.12 -7.85 -27.34
N ASP A 802 19.51 -6.58 -27.25
CA ASP A 802 20.57 -5.99 -28.06
C ASP A 802 21.96 -6.32 -27.53
N ASN A 803 22.06 -6.64 -26.24
CA ASN A 803 23.33 -7.00 -25.59
C ASN A 803 23.57 -8.52 -25.53
N GLY A 804 22.58 -9.33 -25.87
CA GLY A 804 22.69 -10.79 -25.97
C GLY A 804 22.74 -11.50 -24.63
N ASP A 805 22.23 -10.91 -23.57
CA ASP A 805 22.26 -11.52 -22.22
C ASP A 805 21.04 -12.40 -21.90
N GLY A 806 20.10 -12.50 -22.83
CA GLY A 806 18.88 -13.29 -22.69
C GLY A 806 17.72 -12.57 -22.03
N VAL A 807 17.80 -11.25 -21.82
CA VAL A 807 16.75 -10.42 -21.24
C VAL A 807 16.34 -9.32 -22.24
N PHE A 808 15.04 -9.16 -22.49
CA PHE A 808 14.50 -8.26 -23.53
C PHE A 808 14.09 -6.90 -22.98
N ASN A 809 14.97 -6.26 -22.21
CA ASN A 809 14.73 -4.97 -21.57
C ASN A 809 15.76 -3.90 -21.92
N ASP A 810 16.49 -4.10 -23.03
CA ASP A 810 17.54 -3.18 -23.44
C ASP A 810 17.00 -1.79 -23.74
N ARG A 811 17.77 -0.80 -23.33
CA ARG A 811 17.49 0.61 -23.57
C ARG A 811 18.26 1.11 -24.80
N PRO A 812 17.72 2.06 -25.58
CA PRO A 812 18.41 2.62 -26.74
C PRO A 812 19.64 3.44 -26.35
N ALA A 813 20.43 3.83 -27.34
CA ALA A 813 21.51 4.76 -27.16
C ALA A 813 21.20 6.14 -27.76
N TYR A 814 21.91 7.16 -27.28
CA TYR A 814 21.90 8.48 -27.90
C TYR A 814 22.67 8.48 -29.21
N ALA A 815 22.06 9.00 -30.29
CA ALA A 815 22.72 9.19 -31.57
C ALA A 815 23.23 10.63 -31.71
N SER A 816 24.44 10.78 -32.26
CA SER A 816 25.07 12.10 -32.48
C SER A 816 24.53 12.85 -33.70
N ALA A 817 23.93 12.14 -34.65
CA ALA A 817 23.37 12.69 -35.89
C ALA A 817 22.17 11.88 -36.37
N ALA A 818 21.29 12.47 -37.15
CA ALA A 818 20.20 11.76 -37.82
C ALA A 818 20.77 10.80 -38.88
N GLY A 819 20.16 9.63 -39.02
CA GLY A 819 20.59 8.56 -39.92
C GLY A 819 19.51 7.47 -40.01
N PRO A 820 19.78 6.40 -40.74
CA PRO A 820 18.94 5.20 -40.68
C PRO A 820 18.81 4.70 -39.24
N ASP A 821 17.64 4.25 -38.89
CA ASP A 821 17.31 3.73 -37.53
C ASP A 821 17.59 4.70 -36.36
N VAL A 822 17.64 6.02 -36.68
CA VAL A 822 17.73 7.09 -35.67
C VAL A 822 16.39 7.81 -35.59
N TYR A 823 15.79 7.75 -34.42
CA TYR A 823 14.47 8.33 -34.14
C TYR A 823 14.63 9.69 -33.47
N SER A 824 13.97 10.71 -34.02
CA SER A 824 13.85 12.01 -33.34
C SER A 824 12.74 11.93 -32.29
N THR A 825 13.09 12.03 -31.02
CA THR A 825 12.17 11.88 -29.89
C THR A 825 12.17 13.12 -29.00
N PRO A 826 11.21 13.26 -28.07
CA PRO A 826 11.25 14.31 -27.05
C PRO A 826 12.50 14.25 -26.16
N PHE A 827 13.18 13.11 -26.13
CA PHE A 827 14.38 12.82 -25.31
C PHE A 827 15.69 13.03 -26.08
N GLY A 828 15.63 13.39 -27.37
CA GLY A 828 16.77 13.54 -28.28
C GLY A 828 16.75 12.54 -29.43
N LEU A 829 17.85 12.44 -30.12
CA LEU A 829 18.05 11.43 -31.17
C LEU A 829 18.42 10.09 -30.51
N LEU A 830 17.56 9.10 -30.70
CA LEU A 830 17.75 7.76 -30.11
C LEU A 830 17.89 6.70 -31.22
N THR A 831 18.70 5.67 -30.96
CA THR A 831 18.85 4.53 -31.86
C THR A 831 18.76 3.22 -31.10
N PRO A 832 18.01 2.21 -31.62
CA PRO A 832 18.00 0.87 -31.03
C PRO A 832 19.26 0.08 -31.34
N ASN A 833 20.04 0.48 -32.33
CA ASN A 833 21.25 -0.26 -32.80
C ASN A 833 22.46 -0.03 -31.88
N ALA A 834 22.33 -0.42 -30.61
CA ALA A 834 23.42 -0.27 -29.66
C ALA A 834 23.50 -1.49 -28.73
N THR A 835 24.63 -2.16 -28.77
CA THR A 835 24.94 -3.30 -27.93
C THR A 835 24.86 -2.98 -26.42
N ASN A 836 24.93 -1.74 -26.04
CA ASN A 836 24.74 -1.21 -24.68
C ASN A 836 24.16 0.18 -24.80
N GLY A 837 22.86 0.26 -24.73
CA GLY A 837 22.19 1.53 -24.65
C GLY A 837 22.68 2.36 -23.47
N ASP A 838 22.90 3.66 -23.71
CA ASP A 838 23.36 4.60 -22.68
C ASP A 838 22.24 5.53 -22.19
N VAL A 839 21.03 5.35 -22.69
CA VAL A 839 19.84 5.99 -22.14
C VAL A 839 19.64 5.51 -20.70
N PRO A 840 19.56 6.42 -19.70
CA PRO A 840 19.39 6.01 -18.31
C PRO A 840 18.04 5.36 -18.07
N ARG A 841 17.97 4.48 -17.07
CA ARG A 841 16.71 3.91 -16.58
C ARG A 841 15.72 5.04 -16.24
N ASN A 842 14.44 4.82 -16.50
CA ASN A 842 13.37 5.72 -16.10
C ASN A 842 13.49 7.16 -16.67
N LEU A 843 13.98 7.28 -17.90
CA LEU A 843 14.10 8.59 -18.58
C LEU A 843 12.74 9.17 -18.94
N GLY A 844 11.77 8.34 -19.33
CA GLY A 844 10.42 8.76 -19.67
C GLY A 844 9.67 9.28 -18.44
N THR A 845 8.69 10.12 -18.64
CA THR A 845 7.81 10.61 -17.57
C THR A 845 6.37 10.57 -18.06
N MET A 846 5.51 9.90 -17.31
CA MET A 846 4.07 9.82 -17.54
C MET A 846 3.42 11.21 -17.42
N PRO A 847 2.24 11.45 -18.02
CA PRO A 847 1.44 12.63 -17.76
C PRO A 847 1.06 12.76 -16.27
N THR A 848 0.76 13.99 -15.86
CA THR A 848 0.29 14.29 -14.50
C THR A 848 -1.08 13.66 -14.26
N LEU A 849 -1.27 13.04 -13.11
CA LEU A 849 -2.57 12.53 -12.65
C LEU A 849 -3.29 13.60 -11.83
N VAL A 850 -4.60 13.78 -12.07
CA VAL A 850 -5.44 14.73 -11.31
C VAL A 850 -6.80 14.11 -11.04
N HIS A 851 -7.12 13.92 -9.76
CA HIS A 851 -8.43 13.48 -9.30
C HIS A 851 -9.09 14.57 -8.48
N LEU A 852 -10.34 14.84 -8.78
CA LEU A 852 -11.23 15.66 -7.96
C LEU A 852 -12.53 14.90 -7.77
N ASP A 853 -12.76 14.43 -6.55
CA ASP A 853 -13.98 13.77 -6.16
C ASP A 853 -14.79 14.68 -5.24
N MET A 854 -16.09 14.72 -5.44
CA MET A 854 -16.99 15.48 -4.62
C MET A 854 -18.20 14.64 -4.20
N ASN A 855 -18.60 14.76 -2.95
CA ASN A 855 -19.78 14.08 -2.40
C ASN A 855 -20.69 15.10 -1.71
N LEU A 856 -21.92 15.20 -2.18
CA LEU A 856 -22.97 16.03 -1.59
C LEU A 856 -23.93 15.14 -0.83
N SER A 857 -24.06 15.33 0.46
CA SER A 857 -24.94 14.52 1.29
C SER A 857 -25.89 15.35 2.14
N ARG A 858 -27.03 14.76 2.49
CA ARG A 858 -27.97 15.30 3.44
C ARG A 858 -28.64 14.20 4.23
N ALA A 859 -28.67 14.39 5.57
CA ALA A 859 -29.34 13.48 6.49
C ALA A 859 -30.59 14.15 7.13
N TRP A 860 -31.65 13.39 7.19
CA TRP A 860 -32.90 13.76 7.89
C TRP A 860 -33.11 12.83 9.08
N LYS A 861 -33.38 13.42 10.25
CA LYS A 861 -33.81 12.66 11.42
C LYS A 861 -35.29 12.37 11.29
N LEU A 862 -35.70 11.11 11.40
CA LEU A 862 -37.04 10.62 11.33
C LEU A 862 -37.50 10.26 12.75
N GLY A 863 -38.38 11.04 13.38
CA GLY A 863 -38.90 10.82 14.74
C GLY A 863 -38.42 11.83 15.79
N HIS A 864 -39.07 11.79 16.98
CA HIS A 864 -38.89 12.75 18.07
C HIS A 864 -38.22 12.06 19.29
N GLY A 865 -36.95 11.75 19.26
CA GLY A 865 -36.21 11.15 20.39
C GLY A 865 -34.72 11.31 20.21
N ALA A 866 -33.96 11.58 21.29
CA ALA A 866 -32.53 11.86 21.20
C ALA A 866 -31.65 10.62 21.08
N GLU A 867 -32.08 9.45 21.61
CA GLU A 867 -31.22 8.25 21.71
C GLU A 867 -31.43 7.21 20.58
N ASN A 868 -32.58 7.21 19.88
CA ASN A 868 -32.88 6.27 18.79
C ASN A 868 -33.48 6.97 17.57
N ALA A 869 -32.91 8.10 17.16
CA ALA A 869 -33.42 8.82 16.00
C ALA A 869 -33.07 8.09 14.72
N ARG A 870 -34.06 7.47 14.08
CA ARG A 870 -33.92 6.94 12.72
C ARG A 870 -33.44 8.05 11.79
N THR A 871 -32.52 7.74 10.89
CA THR A 871 -32.00 8.71 9.94
C THR A 871 -32.14 8.18 8.52
N LEU A 872 -32.52 9.08 7.62
CA LEU A 872 -32.48 8.85 6.18
C LEU A 872 -31.41 9.78 5.60
N MET A 873 -30.40 9.23 4.93
CA MET A 873 -29.38 10.01 4.25
C MET A 873 -29.47 9.77 2.74
N LEU A 874 -29.40 10.84 1.98
CA LEU A 874 -29.17 10.80 0.54
C LEU A 874 -27.80 11.40 0.26
N ASN A 875 -27.08 10.80 -0.68
CA ASN A 875 -25.82 11.32 -1.18
C ASN A 875 -25.75 11.25 -2.70
N ALA A 876 -24.99 12.18 -3.27
CA ALA A 876 -24.62 12.20 -4.68
C ALA A 876 -23.11 12.44 -4.75
N ARG A 877 -22.38 11.49 -5.30
CA ARG A 877 -20.93 11.55 -5.48
C ARG A 877 -20.60 11.66 -6.95
N ALA A 878 -19.61 12.48 -7.28
CA ALA A 878 -18.95 12.48 -8.58
C ALA A 878 -17.48 12.16 -8.38
N ALA A 879 -17.03 11.03 -8.89
CA ALA A 879 -15.62 10.66 -9.01
C ALA A 879 -15.07 11.26 -10.31
N ASN A 880 -13.81 11.70 -10.28
CA ASN A 880 -13.16 12.41 -11.40
C ASN A 880 -14.06 13.50 -11.99
N LEU A 881 -14.54 14.40 -11.12
CA LEU A 881 -15.49 15.47 -11.51
C LEU A 881 -14.99 16.31 -12.69
N LEU A 882 -13.69 16.54 -12.77
CA LEU A 882 -13.07 17.31 -13.85
C LEU A 882 -13.07 16.55 -15.20
N ASN A 883 -13.34 15.27 -15.19
CA ASN A 883 -13.18 14.35 -16.33
C ASN A 883 -11.77 14.46 -16.95
N HIS A 884 -10.77 14.58 -16.08
CA HIS A 884 -9.39 14.59 -16.51
C HIS A 884 -9.00 13.20 -17.01
N THR A 885 -8.33 13.11 -18.16
CA THR A 885 -7.80 11.85 -18.66
C THR A 885 -6.53 11.49 -17.90
N ASN A 886 -6.66 10.67 -16.89
CA ASN A 886 -5.55 10.17 -16.07
C ASN A 886 -4.89 8.99 -16.78
N VAL A 887 -3.85 9.27 -17.56
CA VAL A 887 -3.13 8.26 -18.34
C VAL A 887 -2.46 7.26 -17.41
N SER A 888 -2.77 5.96 -17.54
CA SER A 888 -2.23 4.86 -16.75
C SER A 888 -1.15 4.06 -17.49
N ALA A 889 -1.05 4.18 -18.82
CA ALA A 889 -0.01 3.54 -19.61
C ALA A 889 0.37 4.37 -20.83
N VAL A 890 1.66 4.31 -21.21
CA VAL A 890 2.23 4.92 -22.41
C VAL A 890 3.07 3.90 -23.17
N GLY A 891 3.17 4.06 -24.48
CA GLY A 891 4.05 3.23 -25.29
C GLY A 891 5.52 3.56 -25.03
N SER A 892 6.32 2.53 -24.68
CA SER A 892 7.71 2.69 -24.27
C SER A 892 8.73 2.13 -25.27
N VAL A 893 8.28 1.41 -26.30
CA VAL A 893 9.17 0.76 -27.28
C VAL A 893 9.55 1.73 -28.37
N LEU A 894 10.83 2.05 -28.49
CA LEU A 894 11.37 2.95 -29.51
C LEU A 894 11.09 2.42 -30.93
N GLY A 895 10.66 3.29 -31.83
CA GLY A 895 10.34 2.94 -33.21
C GLY A 895 8.94 2.36 -33.41
N SER A 896 8.20 2.07 -32.33
CA SER A 896 6.78 1.75 -32.41
C SER A 896 5.95 3.00 -32.71
N PRO A 897 4.86 2.92 -33.51
CA PRO A 897 3.90 3.99 -33.66
C PRO A 897 3.25 4.46 -32.34
N THR A 898 3.22 3.59 -31.36
CA THR A 898 2.70 3.88 -30.02
C THR A 898 3.71 4.54 -29.09
N PHE A 899 4.96 4.72 -29.52
CA PHE A 899 6.01 5.30 -28.68
C PHE A 899 5.61 6.69 -28.16
N THR A 900 5.69 6.87 -26.83
CA THR A 900 5.23 8.05 -26.08
C THR A 900 3.74 8.37 -26.18
N GLN A 901 2.95 7.55 -26.85
CA GLN A 901 1.51 7.77 -26.95
C GLN A 901 0.80 7.17 -25.73
N PRO A 902 -0.23 7.83 -25.21
CA PRO A 902 -1.12 7.24 -24.21
C PRO A 902 -1.82 5.99 -24.75
N LEU A 903 -1.78 4.91 -23.99
CA LEU A 903 -2.39 3.62 -24.35
C LEU A 903 -3.63 3.28 -23.52
N ALA A 904 -3.64 3.70 -22.28
CA ALA A 904 -4.74 3.47 -21.34
C ALA A 904 -4.90 4.64 -20.38
N ALA A 905 -6.07 4.79 -19.81
CA ALA A 905 -6.37 5.75 -18.76
C ALA A 905 -7.15 5.08 -17.61
N GLU A 906 -7.11 5.73 -16.46
CA GLU A 906 -8.01 5.42 -15.37
C GLU A 906 -9.45 5.82 -15.72
N GLU A 907 -10.42 5.43 -14.89
CA GLU A 907 -11.83 5.65 -15.14
C GLU A 907 -12.17 7.14 -15.40
N ALA A 908 -13.00 7.35 -16.43
CA ALA A 908 -13.60 8.63 -16.72
C ALA A 908 -14.57 9.06 -15.60
N ARG A 909 -15.06 10.30 -15.65
CA ARG A 909 -16.00 10.82 -14.64
C ARG A 909 -17.20 9.90 -14.43
N ARG A 910 -17.47 9.56 -13.18
CA ARG A 910 -18.58 8.73 -12.74
C ARG A 910 -19.45 9.47 -11.71
N VAL A 911 -20.76 9.28 -11.82
CA VAL A 911 -21.73 9.86 -10.86
C VAL A 911 -22.48 8.73 -10.17
N GLU A 912 -22.53 8.80 -8.84
CA GLU A 912 -23.16 7.81 -7.96
C GLU A 912 -24.24 8.48 -7.12
N LEU A 913 -25.37 7.79 -6.96
CA LEU A 913 -26.47 8.22 -6.10
C LEU A 913 -26.69 7.18 -5.02
N GLY A 914 -26.72 7.62 -3.76
CA GLY A 914 -26.84 6.71 -2.63
C GLY A 914 -27.96 7.08 -1.68
N ILE A 915 -28.54 6.06 -1.05
CA ILE A 915 -29.52 6.15 0.01
C ILE A 915 -29.10 5.25 1.17
N ARG A 916 -29.18 5.78 2.39
CA ARG A 916 -28.92 5.04 3.63
C ARG A 916 -30.01 5.32 4.65
N TYR A 917 -30.57 4.26 5.19
CA TYR A 917 -31.52 4.30 6.29
C TYR A 917 -30.90 3.65 7.52
N SER A 918 -30.76 4.41 8.61
CA SER A 918 -30.22 3.92 9.89
C SER A 918 -31.28 3.98 10.97
N PHE A 919 -31.33 2.97 11.84
CA PHE A 919 -32.33 2.80 12.90
C PHE A 919 -31.73 2.31 14.21
#